data_dd0e3bf6dcb1a78518947d38984b73c9
#
_entry.id   dd0e3bf6dcb1a78518947d38984b73c9
#
_cell.length_a   1.000
_cell.length_b   1.000
_cell.length_c   1.000
_cell.angle_alpha   90.00
_cell.angle_beta   90.00
_cell.angle_gamma   90.00
#
_symmetry.space_group_name_H-M   'P 1'
#
loop_
_entity.id
_entity.type
_entity.pdbx_description
1 polymer ?
#
loop_
_entity_poly.entity_id
_entity_poly.type
_entity_poly.pdbx_seq_one_letter_code
_entity_poly.pdbx_strand_id
1 'polypeptide(L)'
;MTTETFLVEIGTEELPPKALRSLAESFATHFTAELDNANITHGDVSWFAAPRRLAIKVANMAKSQADRIVEKRGPAIAQAFDAEGKPTKAAEGWARGNGITVDQAERLSTDKGEWLFYRAEVKGEAVNQLLAGMVSNALAKLPIPKLMRWGDKETHFVRPVHTVTLLLGDTLIDGEILGVQSDRIIRGHRFMGEAEFTIDNADQYPEILYERGKVIADYENRKSIILHDARLAAEKLGGVADLSDSLVEEVTSLVEWPVVLTAKFEEKFLEVPAEALVYTMKGDQKYFPVYDKQGALLPHFIFVSNIESSDPQQIISGNEKVVRPRLADAEFFFKTDRKQRLEDNLPRLETVLFQKDLGSLRDKTDRIQALAGFIAEKMGADVNKATRAGLLSKCDLMTNMVFEFTDTQGVMGMHYARHDGEDEEVAVALKEQYQPRFAGDALPSNSVASAVAIAEKMDTLAGIFGIGQHPKGDKDPFALRRAALGVLRIIVEQDLPLDIEELTQEAARLYGDKLTNQNVVSDVVEFMLGRFRAWYQELGYSIDTIQAVLARRPTQPADFNARVKAVTYFRTLEEAAALAEANKRVSNILAKSADVKLNDKVLASVLKAPEEVQLAANLSVLQDKLAPLFAERKYQEALVELASLRDVVNNFFDKVMVMDKDEEIRINRLTMLHELRELFLKVADISVLQ
;
A
#
# COMPACT_ATOMS: atom_id res chain seq x y z
N MET A 1 10.54 -4.16 44.00
CA MET A 1 11.63 -4.33 42.98
C MET A 1 12.26 -2.98 42.73
N THR A 2 13.58 -2.92 42.77
CA THR A 2 14.30 -1.73 42.39
C THR A 2 14.35 -1.65 40.85
N THR A 3 14.11 -0.47 40.33
CA THR A 3 14.16 -0.19 38.89
C THR A 3 15.19 0.88 38.57
N GLU A 4 15.69 0.86 37.35
CA GLU A 4 16.64 1.86 36.86
C GLU A 4 16.30 2.18 35.40
N THR A 5 16.75 3.31 34.92
CA THR A 5 16.69 3.64 33.50
C THR A 5 17.75 2.87 32.73
N PHE A 6 17.37 2.23 31.62
CA PHE A 6 18.32 1.59 30.72
C PHE A 6 18.53 2.46 29.49
N LEU A 7 19.78 2.54 29.03
CA LEU A 7 20.18 3.23 27.81
C LEU A 7 21.06 2.32 26.95
N VAL A 8 20.73 2.20 25.68
CA VAL A 8 21.64 1.71 24.65
C VAL A 8 21.75 2.74 23.55
N GLU A 9 22.99 3.07 23.18
CA GLU A 9 23.29 3.91 22.03
C GLU A 9 24.29 3.23 21.12
N ILE A 10 23.98 3.13 19.84
CA ILE A 10 24.89 2.63 18.79
C ILE A 10 25.35 3.84 17.98
N GLY A 11 26.62 4.21 18.12
CA GLY A 11 27.25 5.29 17.38
C GLY A 11 27.82 4.78 16.07
N THR A 12 27.45 5.39 14.96
CA THR A 12 27.73 4.91 13.60
C THR A 12 28.30 6.00 12.69
N GLU A 13 28.68 5.62 11.47
CA GLU A 13 28.74 6.57 10.35
C GLU A 13 27.32 6.89 9.88
N GLU A 14 27.18 7.87 8.94
CA GLU A 14 25.87 8.35 8.50
C GLU A 14 24.96 7.23 8.04
N LEU A 15 23.84 7.07 8.74
CA LEU A 15 22.80 6.07 8.45
C LEU A 15 21.96 6.50 7.24
N PRO A 16 21.39 5.55 6.49
CA PRO A 16 20.56 5.88 5.34
C PRO A 16 19.38 6.80 5.73
N PRO A 17 19.27 8.00 5.13
CA PRO A 17 18.27 8.99 5.56
C PRO A 17 16.82 8.51 5.46
N LYS A 18 16.49 7.80 4.39
CA LYS A 18 15.13 7.30 4.17
C LYS A 18 14.74 6.15 5.08
N ALA A 19 15.73 5.46 5.66
CA ALA A 19 15.52 4.32 6.54
C ALA A 19 15.64 4.67 8.03
N LEU A 20 16.09 5.86 8.38
CA LEU A 20 16.48 6.19 9.76
C LEU A 20 15.34 5.97 10.76
N ARG A 21 14.17 6.53 10.51
CA ARG A 21 12.99 6.34 11.37
C ARG A 21 12.63 4.85 11.49
N SER A 22 12.57 4.18 10.38
CA SER A 22 12.21 2.76 10.33
C SER A 22 13.19 1.89 11.12
N LEU A 23 14.47 2.16 11.01
CA LEU A 23 15.51 1.46 11.78
C LEU A 23 15.33 1.67 13.29
N ALA A 24 15.10 2.93 13.71
CA ALA A 24 14.93 3.26 15.12
C ALA A 24 13.64 2.67 15.71
N GLU A 25 12.53 2.78 15.02
CA GLU A 25 11.25 2.22 15.45
C GLU A 25 11.31 0.70 15.54
N SER A 26 11.92 0.06 14.54
CA SER A 26 12.11 -1.38 14.53
C SER A 26 13.01 -1.85 15.66
N PHE A 27 14.07 -1.11 15.94
CA PHE A 27 14.97 -1.40 17.07
C PHE A 27 14.19 -1.36 18.40
N ALA A 28 13.40 -0.31 18.61
CA ALA A 28 12.57 -0.17 19.80
C ALA A 28 11.55 -1.31 19.93
N THR A 29 10.87 -1.64 18.84
CA THR A 29 9.87 -2.72 18.81
C THR A 29 10.49 -4.09 19.14
N HIS A 30 11.59 -4.42 18.49
CA HIS A 30 12.25 -5.72 18.72
C HIS A 30 12.89 -5.81 20.10
N PHE A 31 13.47 -4.72 20.59
CA PHE A 31 14.03 -4.69 21.93
C PHE A 31 12.96 -4.82 23.01
N THR A 32 11.82 -4.14 22.84
CA THR A 32 10.67 -4.29 23.74
C THR A 32 10.20 -5.74 23.77
N ALA A 33 10.11 -6.40 22.61
CA ALA A 33 9.75 -7.81 22.55
C ALA A 33 10.76 -8.70 23.27
N GLU A 34 12.06 -8.42 23.19
CA GLU A 34 13.09 -9.13 23.95
C GLU A 34 12.90 -8.99 25.46
N LEU A 35 12.58 -7.78 25.93
CA LEU A 35 12.30 -7.53 27.34
C LEU A 35 11.07 -8.31 27.83
N ASP A 36 9.99 -8.27 27.06
CA ASP A 36 8.74 -8.93 27.43
C ASP A 36 8.89 -10.45 27.42
N ASN A 37 9.57 -11.00 26.40
CA ASN A 37 9.83 -12.44 26.31
C ASN A 37 10.75 -12.94 27.41
N ALA A 38 11.64 -12.09 27.93
CA ALA A 38 12.52 -12.40 29.03
C ALA A 38 11.90 -12.17 30.39
N ASN A 39 10.64 -11.75 30.45
CA ASN A 39 9.92 -11.41 31.69
C ASN A 39 10.62 -10.34 32.52
N ILE A 40 11.12 -9.31 31.86
CA ILE A 40 11.71 -8.14 32.50
C ILE A 40 10.68 -7.02 32.53
N THR A 41 10.23 -6.64 33.71
CA THR A 41 9.29 -5.55 33.90
C THR A 41 9.95 -4.22 33.56
N HIS A 42 9.26 -3.36 32.79
CA HIS A 42 9.79 -2.07 32.38
C HIS A 42 8.67 -1.05 32.17
N GLY A 43 9.05 0.22 32.15
CA GLY A 43 8.18 1.32 31.78
C GLY A 43 8.26 1.65 30.29
N ASP A 44 8.07 2.92 29.96
CA ASP A 44 8.06 3.39 28.57
C ASP A 44 9.39 3.19 27.87
N VAL A 45 9.32 2.77 26.63
CA VAL A 45 10.46 2.64 25.73
C VAL A 45 10.46 3.82 24.75
N SER A 46 11.53 4.61 24.78
CA SER A 46 11.72 5.74 23.86
C SER A 46 12.86 5.44 22.93
N TRP A 47 12.72 5.83 21.65
CA TRP A 47 13.79 5.69 20.68
C TRP A 47 14.32 7.05 20.26
N PHE A 48 15.59 7.08 19.88
CA PHE A 48 16.29 8.26 19.39
C PHE A 48 17.03 7.88 18.12
N ALA A 49 17.05 8.81 17.18
CA ALA A 49 17.74 8.60 15.92
C ALA A 49 18.27 9.92 15.37
N ALA A 50 19.52 9.90 15.01
CA ALA A 50 20.19 11.00 14.34
C ALA A 50 21.08 10.40 13.24
N PRO A 51 21.65 11.21 12.35
CA PRO A 51 22.43 10.67 11.23
C PRO A 51 23.48 9.63 11.61
N ARG A 52 24.10 9.76 12.79
CA ARG A 52 25.20 8.91 13.21
C ARG A 52 24.94 8.11 14.49
N ARG A 53 23.67 7.88 14.82
CA ARG A 53 23.32 7.08 16.01
C ARG A 53 21.90 6.55 15.98
N LEU A 54 21.72 5.40 16.64
CA LEU A 54 20.41 4.87 17.05
C LEU A 54 20.49 4.62 18.55
N ALA A 55 19.44 4.98 19.29
CA ALA A 55 19.42 4.77 20.71
C ALA A 55 18.04 4.39 21.22
N ILE A 56 18.02 3.66 22.34
CA ILE A 56 16.79 3.31 23.07
C ILE A 56 17.00 3.65 24.53
N LYS A 57 15.99 4.26 25.13
CA LYS A 57 15.96 4.52 26.56
C LYS A 57 14.70 3.88 27.14
N VAL A 58 14.87 3.07 28.18
CA VAL A 58 13.78 2.37 28.84
C VAL A 58 13.66 2.85 30.26
N ALA A 59 12.49 3.41 30.59
CA ALA A 59 12.19 3.88 31.94
C ALA A 59 11.87 2.69 32.86
N ASN A 60 12.22 2.83 34.12
CA ASN A 60 11.81 1.89 35.19
C ASN A 60 12.01 0.41 34.83
N MET A 61 13.19 0.07 34.31
CA MET A 61 13.54 -1.33 34.03
C MET A 61 13.91 -2.04 35.31
N ALA A 62 13.35 -3.23 35.52
CA ALA A 62 13.71 -4.10 36.66
C ALA A 62 15.17 -4.54 36.52
N LYS A 63 15.87 -4.63 37.65
CA LYS A 63 17.29 -5.06 37.69
C LYS A 63 17.48 -6.57 37.55
N SER A 64 16.39 -7.32 37.70
CA SER A 64 16.40 -8.78 37.56
C SER A 64 15.07 -9.24 36.95
N GLN A 65 15.11 -10.40 36.31
CA GLN A 65 13.90 -11.08 35.88
C GLN A 65 13.06 -11.44 37.11
N ALA A 66 11.74 -11.46 36.97
CA ALA A 66 10.87 -12.01 37.98
C ALA A 66 11.12 -13.51 38.12
N ASP A 67 11.08 -14.00 39.35
CA ASP A 67 11.08 -15.44 39.61
C ASP A 67 9.82 -16.04 38.97
N ARG A 68 9.95 -17.18 38.35
CA ARG A 68 8.84 -17.84 37.66
C ARG A 68 8.71 -19.29 38.05
N ILE A 69 7.50 -19.82 37.94
CA ILE A 69 7.22 -21.23 38.12
C ILE A 69 7.07 -21.85 36.73
N VAL A 70 7.89 -22.79 36.39
CA VAL A 70 7.82 -23.50 35.11
C VAL A 70 7.22 -24.90 35.39
N GLU A 71 6.16 -25.20 34.67
CA GLU A 71 5.48 -26.48 34.74
C GLU A 71 6.18 -27.47 33.81
N LYS A 72 6.64 -28.58 34.35
CA LYS A 72 7.32 -29.63 33.59
C LYS A 72 6.53 -30.92 33.66
N ARG A 73 6.10 -31.42 32.51
CA ARG A 73 5.40 -32.68 32.40
C ARG A 73 6.35 -33.82 32.17
N GLY A 74 6.20 -34.86 32.95
CA GLY A 74 7.01 -36.06 32.88
C GLY A 74 6.29 -37.23 32.19
N PRO A 75 6.83 -38.48 32.39
CA PRO A 75 6.23 -39.69 31.86
C PRO A 75 4.79 -39.87 32.37
N ALA A 76 3.98 -40.56 31.56
CA ALA A 76 2.67 -41.01 32.02
C ALA A 76 2.80 -41.90 33.24
N ILE A 77 1.88 -41.84 34.19
CA ILE A 77 1.93 -42.63 35.41
C ILE A 77 2.07 -44.13 35.12
N ALA A 78 1.38 -44.62 34.10
CA ALA A 78 1.49 -46.00 33.66
C ALA A 78 2.90 -46.42 33.23
N GLN A 79 3.71 -45.46 32.76
CA GLN A 79 5.08 -45.66 32.32
C GLN A 79 6.13 -45.25 33.40
N ALA A 80 5.67 -44.48 34.37
CA ALA A 80 6.54 -43.98 35.44
C ALA A 80 6.75 -44.97 36.59
N PHE A 81 5.84 -45.89 36.78
CA PHE A 81 5.86 -46.90 37.86
C PHE A 81 5.70 -48.31 37.31
N ASP A 82 6.41 -49.27 37.88
CA ASP A 82 6.29 -50.68 37.53
C ASP A 82 5.07 -51.32 38.20
N ALA A 83 4.86 -52.62 37.99
CA ALA A 83 3.73 -53.35 38.56
C ALA A 83 3.75 -53.40 40.09
N GLU A 84 4.91 -53.19 40.72
CA GLU A 84 5.10 -53.17 42.18
C GLU A 84 5.03 -51.75 42.74
N GLY A 85 4.78 -50.75 41.89
CA GLY A 85 4.67 -49.34 42.31
C GLY A 85 6.03 -48.66 42.48
N LYS A 86 7.13 -49.25 42.00
CA LYS A 86 8.48 -48.64 42.06
C LYS A 86 8.73 -47.75 40.81
N PRO A 87 9.45 -46.63 40.97
CA PRO A 87 9.81 -45.79 39.84
C PRO A 87 10.60 -46.52 38.76
N THR A 88 10.26 -46.31 37.52
CA THR A 88 11.00 -46.82 36.36
C THR A 88 12.22 -45.93 36.09
N LYS A 89 13.16 -46.45 35.29
CA LYS A 89 14.34 -45.65 34.87
C LYS A 89 13.94 -44.35 34.14
N ALA A 90 12.83 -44.36 33.38
CA ALA A 90 12.32 -43.20 32.72
C ALA A 90 11.87 -42.10 33.72
N ALA A 91 11.18 -42.52 34.78
CA ALA A 91 10.73 -41.59 35.83
C ALA A 91 11.92 -41.04 36.64
N GLU A 92 12.90 -41.92 36.99
CA GLU A 92 14.08 -41.49 37.72
C GLU A 92 14.96 -40.55 36.88
N GLY A 93 15.13 -40.83 35.60
CA GLY A 93 15.88 -39.97 34.68
C GLY A 93 15.24 -38.59 34.50
N TRP A 94 13.92 -38.55 34.37
CA TRP A 94 13.19 -37.30 34.30
C TRP A 94 13.32 -36.49 35.60
N ALA A 95 13.12 -37.13 36.75
CA ALA A 95 13.25 -36.49 38.06
C ALA A 95 14.67 -35.94 38.28
N ARG A 96 15.69 -36.72 37.94
CA ARG A 96 17.09 -36.31 38.04
C ARG A 96 17.38 -35.10 37.15
N GLY A 97 16.83 -35.07 35.93
CA GLY A 97 16.98 -33.97 35.01
C GLY A 97 16.36 -32.67 35.55
N ASN A 98 15.40 -32.76 36.46
CA ASN A 98 14.78 -31.66 37.15
C ASN A 98 15.34 -31.38 38.55
N GLY A 99 16.35 -32.09 38.96
CA GLY A 99 16.99 -31.92 40.28
C GLY A 99 16.12 -32.36 41.45
N ILE A 100 15.18 -33.25 41.24
CA ILE A 100 14.26 -33.79 42.24
C ILE A 100 14.31 -35.31 42.27
N THR A 101 13.67 -35.87 43.31
CA THR A 101 13.36 -37.30 43.33
C THR A 101 11.95 -37.54 42.85
N VAL A 102 11.60 -38.77 42.47
CA VAL A 102 10.25 -39.10 41.97
C VAL A 102 9.18 -38.81 43.04
N ASP A 103 9.51 -38.98 44.30
CA ASP A 103 8.59 -38.69 45.42
C ASP A 103 8.20 -37.22 45.56
N GLN A 104 9.05 -36.32 45.05
CA GLN A 104 8.82 -34.88 45.05
C GLN A 104 7.95 -34.40 43.89
N ALA A 105 7.70 -35.29 42.92
CA ALA A 105 6.86 -34.95 41.78
C ALA A 105 5.39 -35.02 42.11
N GLU A 106 4.62 -34.12 41.49
CA GLU A 106 3.16 -34.13 41.56
C GLU A 106 2.58 -34.98 40.42
N ARG A 107 1.28 -35.17 40.42
CA ARG A 107 0.52 -35.83 39.37
C ARG A 107 -0.41 -34.85 38.68
N LEU A 108 -0.31 -34.81 37.35
CA LEU A 108 -1.22 -34.01 36.52
C LEU A 108 -2.26 -34.94 35.92
N SER A 109 -3.53 -34.70 36.26
CA SER A 109 -4.67 -35.44 35.69
C SER A 109 -5.34 -34.62 34.60
N THR A 110 -5.49 -35.22 33.42
CA THR A 110 -6.16 -34.63 32.27
C THR A 110 -7.14 -35.63 31.66
N ASP A 111 -7.96 -35.20 30.72
CA ASP A 111 -8.90 -36.07 29.98
C ASP A 111 -8.18 -37.23 29.25
N LYS A 112 -6.88 -37.10 29.02
CA LYS A 112 -6.06 -38.11 28.32
C LYS A 112 -5.25 -39.03 29.22
N GLY A 113 -5.34 -38.84 30.54
CA GLY A 113 -4.62 -39.66 31.52
C GLY A 113 -3.90 -38.86 32.59
N GLU A 114 -3.04 -39.56 33.34
CA GLU A 114 -2.24 -38.94 34.41
C GLU A 114 -0.77 -39.01 34.07
N TRP A 115 -0.04 -37.96 34.43
CA TRP A 115 1.39 -37.83 34.21
C TRP A 115 2.11 -37.37 35.50
N LEU A 116 3.40 -37.67 35.63
CA LEU A 116 4.25 -37.00 36.59
C LEU A 116 4.35 -35.53 36.21
N PHE A 117 4.40 -34.66 37.19
CA PHE A 117 4.36 -33.22 37.00
C PHE A 117 5.21 -32.53 38.06
N TYR A 118 5.94 -31.51 37.68
CA TYR A 118 6.78 -30.76 38.60
C TYR A 118 6.69 -29.28 38.32
N ARG A 119 6.47 -28.48 39.35
CA ARG A 119 6.53 -27.03 39.31
C ARG A 119 7.88 -26.58 39.80
N ALA A 120 8.76 -26.25 38.84
CA ALA A 120 10.10 -25.79 39.17
C ALA A 120 10.08 -24.29 39.39
N GLU A 121 10.62 -23.83 40.52
CA GLU A 121 10.92 -22.41 40.71
C GLU A 121 12.23 -22.10 39.98
N VAL A 122 12.16 -21.21 39.01
CA VAL A 122 13.30 -20.66 38.31
C VAL A 122 13.53 -19.26 38.79
N LYS A 123 14.63 -19.00 39.46
CA LYS A 123 15.02 -17.67 39.89
C LYS A 123 15.37 -16.81 38.70
N GLY A 124 14.89 -15.56 38.71
CA GLY A 124 15.22 -14.60 37.69
C GLY A 124 16.69 -14.25 37.69
N GLU A 125 17.28 -14.16 36.49
CA GLU A 125 18.65 -13.71 36.31
C GLU A 125 18.75 -12.20 36.43
N ALA A 126 19.93 -11.71 36.85
CA ALA A 126 20.22 -10.27 36.80
C ALA A 126 20.24 -9.81 35.33
N VAL A 127 19.58 -8.69 35.05
CA VAL A 127 19.47 -8.17 33.66
C VAL A 127 20.83 -7.80 33.06
N ASN A 128 21.81 -7.45 33.90
CA ASN A 128 23.18 -7.16 33.44
C ASN A 128 23.78 -8.26 32.57
N GLN A 129 23.40 -9.51 32.81
CA GLN A 129 23.87 -10.68 32.08
C GLN A 129 23.14 -10.87 30.73
N LEU A 130 21.97 -10.27 30.56
CA LEU A 130 21.07 -10.53 29.46
C LEU A 130 21.02 -9.41 28.43
N LEU A 131 21.24 -8.16 28.85
CA LEU A 131 20.96 -6.98 28.04
C LEU A 131 21.77 -6.92 26.74
N ALA A 132 23.06 -7.21 26.78
CA ALA A 132 23.90 -7.17 25.57
C ALA A 132 23.40 -8.15 24.49
N GLY A 133 23.04 -9.37 24.90
CA GLY A 133 22.48 -10.37 23.99
C GLY A 133 21.12 -9.95 23.41
N MET A 134 20.29 -9.35 24.23
CA MET A 134 18.97 -8.85 23.81
C MET A 134 19.08 -7.71 22.82
N VAL A 135 20.01 -6.80 23.03
CA VAL A 135 20.29 -5.71 22.06
C VAL A 135 20.79 -6.28 20.74
N SER A 136 21.72 -7.24 20.79
CA SER A 136 22.23 -7.92 19.58
C SER A 136 21.10 -8.60 18.80
N ASN A 137 20.19 -9.29 19.50
CA ASN A 137 19.05 -9.95 18.86
C ASN A 137 18.11 -8.94 18.18
N ALA A 138 17.85 -7.82 18.85
CA ALA A 138 17.00 -6.75 18.28
C ALA A 138 17.63 -6.14 17.03
N LEU A 139 18.95 -5.87 17.08
CA LEU A 139 19.68 -5.30 15.93
C LEU A 139 19.71 -6.26 14.74
N ALA A 140 19.79 -7.57 14.98
CA ALA A 140 19.78 -8.59 13.94
C ALA A 140 18.45 -8.63 13.15
N LYS A 141 17.37 -8.14 13.73
CA LYS A 141 16.02 -8.12 13.13
C LYS A 141 15.67 -6.81 12.42
N LEU A 142 16.59 -5.86 12.35
CA LEU A 142 16.32 -4.59 11.68
C LEU A 142 16.08 -4.80 10.18
N PRO A 143 15.17 -4.01 9.56
CA PRO A 143 14.88 -4.14 8.13
C PRO A 143 15.98 -3.46 7.29
N ILE A 144 17.13 -4.11 7.19
CA ILE A 144 18.30 -3.61 6.45
C ILE A 144 18.33 -4.29 5.09
N PRO A 145 18.08 -3.55 3.98
CA PRO A 145 18.09 -4.16 2.64
C PRO A 145 19.45 -4.70 2.23
N LYS A 146 20.52 -4.04 2.65
CA LYS A 146 21.87 -4.41 2.30
C LYS A 146 22.82 -4.15 3.48
N LEU A 147 23.43 -5.24 3.93
CA LEU A 147 24.46 -5.18 4.97
C LEU A 147 25.81 -4.90 4.34
N MET A 148 26.68 -4.21 5.08
CA MET A 148 28.08 -4.01 4.69
C MET A 148 29.04 -4.49 5.77
N ARG A 149 30.26 -4.80 5.37
CA ARG A 149 31.40 -5.05 6.28
C ARG A 149 32.35 -3.86 6.16
N TRP A 150 33.17 -3.67 7.17
CA TRP A 150 34.18 -2.60 7.17
C TRP A 150 35.46 -3.06 7.87
N GLY A 151 36.60 -2.49 7.46
CA GLY A 151 37.89 -2.84 7.98
C GLY A 151 38.25 -4.31 7.73
N ASP A 152 38.87 -4.93 8.70
CA ASP A 152 39.26 -6.35 8.70
C ASP A 152 38.26 -7.23 9.45
N LYS A 153 37.13 -6.69 9.89
CA LYS A 153 36.12 -7.39 10.70
C LYS A 153 35.14 -8.16 9.82
N GLU A 154 34.57 -9.21 10.40
CA GLU A 154 33.49 -9.98 9.78
C GLU A 154 32.10 -9.44 10.16
N THR A 155 32.05 -8.47 11.04
CA THR A 155 30.78 -7.86 11.49
C THR A 155 30.06 -7.18 10.34
N HIS A 156 28.75 -7.40 10.26
CA HIS A 156 27.89 -6.79 9.26
C HIS A 156 26.86 -5.86 9.93
N PHE A 157 26.72 -4.67 9.40
CA PHE A 157 25.67 -3.76 9.79
C PHE A 157 25.36 -2.83 8.60
N VAL A 158 24.36 -1.95 8.76
CA VAL A 158 23.98 -1.02 7.69
C VAL A 158 25.07 0.04 7.42
N ARG A 159 25.81 0.43 8.47
CA ARG A 159 26.98 1.34 8.41
C ARG A 159 27.98 0.94 9.48
N PRO A 160 29.25 1.36 9.34
CA PRO A 160 30.26 1.10 10.37
C PRO A 160 29.86 1.62 11.75
N VAL A 161 30.13 0.82 12.78
CA VAL A 161 29.83 1.13 14.18
C VAL A 161 31.12 1.53 14.87
N HIS A 162 31.09 2.65 15.60
CA HIS A 162 32.25 3.21 16.31
C HIS A 162 32.15 3.09 17.81
N THR A 163 30.96 3.30 18.38
CA THR A 163 30.72 3.30 19.81
C THR A 163 29.47 2.51 20.16
N VAL A 164 29.51 1.88 21.32
CA VAL A 164 28.36 1.19 21.93
C VAL A 164 28.28 1.63 23.37
N THR A 165 27.13 2.18 23.78
CA THR A 165 26.88 2.58 25.17
C THR A 165 25.77 1.70 25.73
N LEU A 166 26.03 1.05 26.84
CA LEU A 166 25.04 0.24 27.58
C LEU A 166 25.09 0.66 29.05
N LEU A 167 24.05 1.36 29.53
CA LEU A 167 23.97 1.81 30.90
C LEU A 167 22.67 1.37 31.55
N LEU A 168 22.75 0.83 32.74
CA LEU A 168 21.60 0.62 33.62
C LEU A 168 21.77 1.52 34.82
N GLY A 169 21.03 2.65 34.85
CA GLY A 169 21.31 3.72 35.80
C GLY A 169 22.71 4.28 35.59
N ASP A 170 23.54 4.23 36.62
CA ASP A 170 24.94 4.64 36.57
C ASP A 170 25.91 3.48 36.30
N THR A 171 25.40 2.26 36.10
CA THR A 171 26.21 1.07 35.92
C THR A 171 26.45 0.79 34.43
N LEU A 172 27.72 0.73 34.04
CA LEU A 172 28.10 0.28 32.70
C LEU A 172 27.89 -1.22 32.58
N ILE A 173 27.07 -1.62 31.62
CA ILE A 173 26.84 -3.02 31.30
C ILE A 173 27.98 -3.49 30.40
N ASP A 174 28.67 -4.55 30.80
CA ASP A 174 29.71 -5.15 29.99
C ASP A 174 29.11 -5.96 28.83
N GLY A 175 29.60 -5.74 27.63
CA GLY A 175 29.15 -6.45 26.45
C GLY A 175 29.80 -5.96 25.18
N GLU A 176 29.86 -6.85 24.18
CA GLU A 176 30.32 -6.54 22.83
C GLU A 176 29.14 -6.62 21.88
N ILE A 177 28.89 -5.55 21.15
CA ILE A 177 27.81 -5.45 20.19
C ILE A 177 28.39 -4.97 18.86
N LEU A 178 28.09 -5.70 17.78
CA LEU A 178 28.57 -5.39 16.43
C LEU A 178 30.12 -5.20 16.40
N GLY A 179 30.82 -5.99 17.18
CA GLY A 179 32.28 -5.98 17.25
C GLY A 179 32.88 -4.84 18.08
N VAL A 180 32.07 -4.09 18.82
CA VAL A 180 32.50 -2.96 19.64
C VAL A 180 32.16 -3.21 21.11
N GLN A 181 33.15 -3.04 21.97
CA GLN A 181 32.99 -3.17 23.43
C GLN A 181 32.22 -1.96 23.97
N SER A 182 31.27 -2.21 24.87
CA SER A 182 30.51 -1.16 25.53
C SER A 182 31.40 -0.22 26.34
N ASP A 183 31.09 1.07 26.30
CA ASP A 183 31.83 2.09 27.01
C ASP A 183 30.88 3.27 27.33
N ARG A 184 31.37 4.23 28.12
CA ARG A 184 30.64 5.46 28.50
C ARG A 184 30.87 6.60 27.50
N ILE A 185 31.65 6.41 26.46
CA ILE A 185 32.00 7.45 25.50
C ILE A 185 30.86 7.70 24.54
N ILE A 186 30.40 8.96 24.51
CA ILE A 186 29.40 9.49 23.56
C ILE A 186 30.13 10.45 22.62
N ARG A 187 29.85 10.33 21.32
CA ARG A 187 30.41 11.23 20.32
C ARG A 187 29.41 12.35 20.02
N GLY A 188 29.92 13.58 20.05
CA GLY A 188 29.11 14.77 19.74
C GLY A 188 29.04 15.06 18.24
N HIS A 189 28.55 16.26 17.92
CA HIS A 189 28.49 16.77 16.56
C HIS A 189 29.90 16.82 15.96
N ARG A 190 30.01 16.55 14.65
CA ARG A 190 31.28 16.46 13.96
C ARG A 190 32.08 17.80 14.03
N PHE A 191 31.38 18.92 14.00
CA PHE A 191 32.01 20.26 13.90
C PHE A 191 31.69 21.20 15.05
N MET A 192 30.73 20.85 15.90
CA MET A 192 30.31 21.71 17.02
C MET A 192 30.32 20.91 18.32
N GLY A 193 30.35 21.61 19.43
CA GLY A 193 30.35 20.99 20.74
C GLY A 193 31.61 20.19 21.03
N GLU A 194 31.50 19.29 22.00
CA GLU A 194 32.61 18.37 22.35
C GLU A 194 32.57 17.14 21.42
N ALA A 195 33.73 16.82 20.86
CA ALA A 195 33.82 15.67 19.93
C ALA A 195 33.51 14.35 20.61
N GLU A 196 33.98 14.18 21.86
CA GLU A 196 33.72 13.02 22.71
C GLU A 196 33.56 13.46 24.16
N PHE A 197 32.70 12.82 24.90
CA PHE A 197 32.50 13.02 26.32
C PHE A 197 31.93 11.74 26.97
N THR A 198 32.02 11.65 28.29
CA THR A 198 31.50 10.51 29.01
C THR A 198 30.11 10.79 29.55
N ILE A 199 29.25 9.77 29.53
CA ILE A 199 27.95 9.79 30.19
C ILE A 199 28.04 8.95 31.47
N ASP A 200 27.60 9.55 32.58
CA ASP A 200 27.68 8.90 33.90
C ASP A 200 26.41 8.11 34.25
N ASN A 201 25.27 8.55 33.78
CA ASN A 201 23.98 7.93 34.09
C ASN A 201 23.05 7.96 32.88
N ALA A 202 22.31 6.89 32.67
CA ALA A 202 21.33 6.75 31.60
C ALA A 202 20.31 7.89 31.57
N ASP A 203 19.96 8.44 32.74
CA ASP A 203 19.01 9.55 32.84
C ASP A 203 19.50 10.86 32.17
N GLN A 204 20.79 10.99 31.93
CA GLN A 204 21.36 12.17 31.29
C GLN A 204 21.08 12.23 29.79
N TYR A 205 20.66 11.15 29.21
CA TYR A 205 20.37 11.06 27.79
C TYR A 205 18.89 11.39 27.51
N PRO A 206 18.50 12.19 26.53
CA PRO A 206 19.35 12.79 25.48
C PRO A 206 19.90 14.20 25.79
N GLU A 207 19.59 14.76 26.94
CA GLU A 207 19.92 16.14 27.30
C GLU A 207 21.43 16.43 27.25
N ILE A 208 22.25 15.48 27.64
CA ILE A 208 23.71 15.61 27.59
C ILE A 208 24.23 15.80 26.16
N LEU A 209 23.59 15.15 25.18
CA LEU A 209 23.91 15.35 23.77
C LEU A 209 23.57 16.75 23.29
N TYR A 210 22.43 17.26 23.72
CA TYR A 210 22.03 18.62 23.38
C TYR A 210 22.99 19.65 23.94
N GLU A 211 23.31 19.54 25.22
CA GLU A 211 24.13 20.54 25.94
C GLU A 211 25.60 20.48 25.55
N ARG A 212 26.20 19.31 25.57
CA ARG A 212 27.64 19.10 25.35
C ARG A 212 27.97 18.69 23.91
N GLY A 213 27.16 17.87 23.33
CA GLY A 213 27.41 17.31 22.00
C GLY A 213 26.87 18.14 20.85
N LYS A 214 25.94 19.05 21.11
CA LYS A 214 25.22 19.79 20.04
C LYS A 214 24.56 18.87 19.04
N VAL A 215 23.84 17.87 19.56
CA VAL A 215 23.04 16.93 18.78
C VAL A 215 21.64 16.84 19.39
N ILE A 216 20.62 17.01 18.55
CA ILE A 216 19.23 16.80 18.93
C ILE A 216 18.90 15.35 18.54
N ALA A 217 18.97 14.45 19.51
CA ALA A 217 18.80 13.01 19.27
C ALA A 217 17.33 12.60 19.09
N ASP A 218 16.40 13.34 19.71
CA ASP A 218 14.97 13.10 19.56
C ASP A 218 14.53 13.48 18.14
N TYR A 219 14.17 12.49 17.36
CA TYR A 219 13.81 12.64 15.94
C TYR A 219 12.59 13.54 15.75
N GLU A 220 11.52 13.32 16.52
CA GLU A 220 10.28 14.10 16.41
C GLU A 220 10.51 15.57 16.84
N ASN A 221 11.31 15.80 17.87
CA ASN A 221 11.69 17.15 18.29
C ASN A 221 12.47 17.86 17.19
N ARG A 222 13.43 17.18 16.60
CA ARG A 222 14.23 17.73 15.49
C ARG A 222 13.37 18.05 14.27
N LYS A 223 12.43 17.17 13.94
CA LYS A 223 11.46 17.39 12.85
C LYS A 223 10.57 18.60 13.14
N SER A 224 10.07 18.72 14.35
CA SER A 224 9.22 19.85 14.78
C SER A 224 9.94 21.19 14.66
N ILE A 225 11.21 21.24 15.03
CA ILE A 225 12.05 22.45 14.89
C ILE A 225 12.16 22.84 13.42
N ILE A 226 12.45 21.89 12.56
CA ILE A 226 12.56 22.14 11.12
C ILE A 226 11.25 22.68 10.55
N LEU A 227 10.13 22.04 10.87
CA LEU A 227 8.80 22.48 10.41
C LEU A 227 8.47 23.88 10.88
N HIS A 228 8.67 24.16 12.16
CA HIS A 228 8.39 25.46 12.77
C HIS A 228 9.21 26.57 12.13
N ASP A 229 10.53 26.36 12.05
CA ASP A 229 11.45 27.38 11.55
C ASP A 229 11.30 27.60 10.04
N ALA A 230 11.02 26.52 9.28
CA ALA A 230 10.77 26.64 7.85
C ALA A 230 9.47 27.39 7.56
N ARG A 231 8.42 27.17 8.33
CA ARG A 231 7.16 27.92 8.22
C ARG A 231 7.37 29.39 8.50
N LEU A 232 8.10 29.72 9.56
CA LEU A 232 8.42 31.12 9.89
C LEU A 232 9.22 31.78 8.79
N ALA A 233 10.21 31.08 8.23
CA ALA A 233 11.03 31.60 7.15
C ALA A 233 10.19 31.89 5.89
N ALA A 234 9.26 31.01 5.55
CA ALA A 234 8.36 31.21 4.44
C ALA A 234 7.39 32.39 4.66
N GLU A 235 6.88 32.55 5.86
CA GLU A 235 6.01 33.67 6.24
C GLU A 235 6.70 35.01 6.06
N LYS A 236 7.98 35.09 6.40
CA LYS A 236 8.80 36.30 6.20
C LYS A 236 8.93 36.69 4.72
N LEU A 237 8.80 35.71 3.83
CA LEU A 237 8.81 35.95 2.37
C LEU A 237 7.40 36.20 1.82
N GLY A 238 6.40 36.19 2.66
CA GLY A 238 5.01 36.33 2.24
C GLY A 238 4.45 35.10 1.54
N GLY A 239 5.04 33.92 1.79
CA GLY A 239 4.69 32.69 1.08
C GLY A 239 4.53 31.46 1.98
N VAL A 240 4.44 30.33 1.33
CA VAL A 240 4.28 29.01 1.94
C VAL A 240 5.37 28.09 1.39
N ALA A 241 6.09 27.43 2.28
CA ALA A 241 7.09 26.44 1.88
C ALA A 241 6.42 25.09 1.57
N ASP A 242 6.99 24.38 0.59
CA ASP A 242 6.63 22.98 0.34
C ASP A 242 7.29 22.10 1.40
N LEU A 243 6.53 21.74 2.42
CA LEU A 243 6.97 20.91 3.54
C LEU A 243 6.33 19.53 3.46
N SER A 244 6.39 18.91 2.28
CA SER A 244 5.88 17.55 2.08
C SER A 244 6.56 16.60 3.06
N ASP A 245 5.77 15.68 3.63
CA ASP A 245 6.23 14.83 4.74
C ASP A 245 7.49 14.02 4.39
N SER A 246 7.54 13.43 3.20
CA SER A 246 8.70 12.64 2.76
C SER A 246 9.99 13.46 2.69
N LEU A 247 9.89 14.70 2.22
CA LEU A 247 11.05 15.59 2.14
C LEU A 247 11.50 16.03 3.53
N VAL A 248 10.57 16.42 4.40
CA VAL A 248 10.90 16.83 5.78
C VAL A 248 11.50 15.66 6.56
N GLU A 249 10.97 14.44 6.40
CA GLU A 249 11.54 13.24 7.01
C GLU A 249 12.97 12.99 6.56
N GLU A 250 13.24 13.11 5.27
CA GLU A 250 14.59 12.92 4.75
C GLU A 250 15.55 13.98 5.26
N VAL A 251 15.13 15.25 5.26
CA VAL A 251 15.95 16.35 5.79
C VAL A 251 16.21 16.17 7.29
N THR A 252 15.21 15.79 8.05
CA THR A 252 15.36 15.49 9.48
C THR A 252 16.43 14.42 9.72
N SER A 253 16.50 13.44 8.83
CA SER A 253 17.45 12.32 8.90
C SER A 253 18.87 12.70 8.43
N LEU A 254 19.04 13.87 7.84
CA LEU A 254 20.35 14.33 7.33
C LEU A 254 21.08 15.27 8.29
N VAL A 255 20.40 15.79 9.30
CA VAL A 255 20.99 16.80 10.20
C VAL A 255 20.89 16.37 11.67
N GLU A 256 21.93 16.73 12.43
CA GLU A 256 21.99 16.51 13.88
C GLU A 256 21.58 17.76 14.65
N TRP A 257 21.83 18.93 14.07
CA TRP A 257 21.55 20.25 14.64
C TRP A 257 20.99 21.16 13.55
N PRO A 258 19.66 21.19 13.38
CA PRO A 258 19.07 21.90 12.25
C PRO A 258 19.12 23.41 12.43
N VAL A 259 19.60 24.09 11.40
CA VAL A 259 19.55 25.55 11.28
C VAL A 259 18.90 25.86 9.95
N VAL A 260 17.72 26.47 10.00
CA VAL A 260 16.94 26.79 8.81
C VAL A 260 17.42 28.12 8.24
N LEU A 261 17.79 28.10 6.96
CA LEU A 261 18.30 29.29 6.25
C LEU A 261 17.48 29.52 4.99
N THR A 262 17.41 30.78 4.57
CA THR A 262 16.71 31.20 3.35
C THR A 262 17.70 31.66 2.31
N ALA A 263 17.57 31.19 1.10
CA ALA A 263 18.38 31.55 -0.04
C ALA A 263 17.49 32.04 -1.19
N LYS A 264 18.11 32.59 -2.21
CA LYS A 264 17.41 33.13 -3.37
C LYS A 264 18.08 32.69 -4.65
N PHE A 265 17.35 32.76 -5.75
CA PHE A 265 17.86 32.62 -7.10
C PHE A 265 17.35 33.75 -7.99
N GLU A 266 17.93 33.88 -9.16
CA GLU A 266 17.60 34.97 -10.07
C GLU A 266 16.18 34.86 -10.60
N GLU A 267 15.41 35.94 -10.59
CA GLU A 267 14.01 35.97 -11.04
C GLU A 267 13.81 35.51 -12.48
N LYS A 268 14.84 35.69 -13.33
CA LYS A 268 14.75 35.23 -14.74
C LYS A 268 14.44 33.76 -14.89
N PHE A 269 14.83 32.92 -13.91
CA PHE A 269 14.55 31.48 -13.95
C PHE A 269 13.07 31.15 -13.78
N LEU A 270 12.29 32.09 -13.26
CA LEU A 270 10.84 31.90 -13.10
C LEU A 270 10.09 31.80 -14.42
N GLU A 271 10.72 32.15 -15.55
CA GLU A 271 10.16 31.92 -16.90
C GLU A 271 10.10 30.44 -17.23
N VAL A 272 10.96 29.62 -16.61
CA VAL A 272 10.98 28.16 -16.74
C VAL A 272 9.82 27.60 -15.91
N PRO A 273 9.10 26.57 -16.39
CA PRO A 273 8.07 25.92 -15.58
C PRO A 273 8.57 25.54 -14.19
N ALA A 274 7.75 25.86 -13.18
CA ALA A 274 8.10 25.62 -11.78
C ALA A 274 8.52 24.18 -11.50
N GLU A 275 7.87 23.23 -12.14
CA GLU A 275 8.13 21.80 -11.95
C GLU A 275 9.57 21.40 -12.30
N ALA A 276 10.14 22.04 -13.31
CA ALA A 276 11.53 21.80 -13.70
C ALA A 276 12.52 22.38 -12.67
N LEU A 277 12.26 23.57 -12.17
CA LEU A 277 13.06 24.20 -11.12
C LEU A 277 12.98 23.43 -9.82
N VAL A 278 11.78 23.03 -9.43
CA VAL A 278 11.51 22.28 -8.19
C VAL A 278 12.14 20.89 -8.23
N TYR A 279 12.19 20.24 -9.38
CA TYR A 279 12.84 18.95 -9.53
C TYR A 279 14.28 18.98 -8.99
N THR A 280 15.06 19.97 -9.39
CA THR A 280 16.44 20.12 -8.92
C THR A 280 16.51 20.46 -7.44
N MET A 281 15.75 21.47 -7.01
CA MET A 281 15.80 21.94 -5.63
C MET A 281 15.35 20.87 -4.65
N LYS A 282 14.25 20.20 -4.93
CA LYS A 282 13.63 19.25 -4.01
C LYS A 282 14.25 17.86 -4.11
N GLY A 283 14.45 17.37 -5.32
CA GLY A 283 14.94 16.02 -5.56
C GLY A 283 16.43 15.85 -5.30
N ASP A 284 17.24 16.72 -5.89
CA ASP A 284 18.70 16.61 -5.82
C ASP A 284 19.28 17.24 -4.55
N GLN A 285 18.83 18.44 -4.20
CA GLN A 285 19.42 19.22 -3.13
C GLN A 285 18.68 19.18 -1.81
N LYS A 286 17.47 18.63 -1.78
CA LYS A 286 16.62 18.54 -0.59
C LYS A 286 16.26 19.91 -0.01
N TYR A 287 16.04 20.87 -0.89
CA TYR A 287 15.59 22.22 -0.51
C TYR A 287 14.06 22.29 -0.52
N PHE A 288 13.51 23.21 0.27
CA PHE A 288 12.08 23.48 0.32
C PHE A 288 11.76 24.65 -0.61
N PRO A 289 11.06 24.40 -1.75
CA PRO A 289 10.56 25.48 -2.58
C PRO A 289 9.56 26.35 -1.82
N VAL A 290 9.49 27.63 -2.17
CA VAL A 290 8.54 28.58 -1.55
C VAL A 290 7.59 29.11 -2.62
N TYR A 291 6.30 29.03 -2.33
CA TYR A 291 5.24 29.50 -3.21
C TYR A 291 4.54 30.69 -2.59
N ASP A 292 3.99 31.58 -3.43
CA ASP A 292 3.11 32.63 -2.93
C ASP A 292 1.75 32.03 -2.54
N LYS A 293 0.85 32.87 -2.04
CA LYS A 293 -0.48 32.42 -1.58
C LYS A 293 -1.39 31.96 -2.74
N GLN A 294 -1.04 32.31 -3.98
CA GLN A 294 -1.75 31.89 -5.19
C GLN A 294 -1.14 30.62 -5.81
N GLY A 295 -0.10 30.07 -5.21
CA GLY A 295 0.56 28.85 -5.67
C GLY A 295 1.66 29.06 -6.71
N ALA A 296 2.07 30.29 -7.00
CA ALA A 296 3.18 30.58 -7.91
C ALA A 296 4.52 30.48 -7.16
N LEU A 297 5.52 29.91 -7.81
CA LEU A 297 6.85 29.77 -7.24
C LEU A 297 7.53 31.12 -7.02
N LEU A 298 8.03 31.36 -5.82
CA LEU A 298 8.86 32.54 -5.50
C LEU A 298 10.33 32.25 -5.81
N PRO A 299 11.14 33.29 -6.09
CA PRO A 299 12.57 33.10 -6.39
C PRO A 299 13.41 32.87 -5.12
N HIS A 300 12.92 32.02 -4.25
CA HIS A 300 13.54 31.69 -2.98
C HIS A 300 13.45 30.20 -2.70
N PHE A 301 14.37 29.70 -1.90
CA PHE A 301 14.27 28.36 -1.34
C PHE A 301 14.74 28.38 0.11
N ILE A 302 14.20 27.44 0.88
CA ILE A 302 14.57 27.26 2.28
C ILE A 302 15.31 25.94 2.37
N PHE A 303 16.40 25.93 3.12
CA PHE A 303 17.20 24.73 3.33
C PHE A 303 17.64 24.62 4.79
N VAL A 304 18.06 23.43 5.18
CA VAL A 304 18.47 23.15 6.54
C VAL A 304 19.97 22.86 6.55
N SER A 305 20.70 23.69 7.27
CA SER A 305 22.11 23.49 7.56
C SER A 305 22.25 22.62 8.81
N ASN A 306 23.31 21.81 8.84
CA ASN A 306 23.64 20.97 10.00
C ASN A 306 24.64 21.67 10.94
N ILE A 307 24.77 22.96 10.84
CA ILE A 307 25.74 23.74 11.65
C ILE A 307 25.18 25.12 11.92
N GLU A 308 25.40 25.61 13.13
CA GLU A 308 25.18 27.00 13.49
C GLU A 308 26.49 27.79 13.21
N SER A 309 26.51 28.45 12.07
CA SER A 309 27.68 29.16 11.59
C SER A 309 27.79 30.56 12.22
N SER A 310 29.03 31.02 12.46
CA SER A 310 29.31 32.42 12.82
C SER A 310 29.05 33.37 11.66
N ASP A 311 29.04 32.87 10.42
CA ASP A 311 28.73 33.63 9.21
C ASP A 311 27.77 32.82 8.31
N PRO A 312 26.47 32.87 8.61
CA PRO A 312 25.48 32.11 7.82
C PRO A 312 25.46 32.49 6.34
N GLN A 313 25.83 33.70 5.99
CA GLN A 313 25.84 34.19 4.61
C GLN A 313 26.76 33.37 3.71
N GLN A 314 27.86 32.85 4.25
CA GLN A 314 28.76 31.98 3.50
C GLN A 314 28.09 30.66 3.10
N ILE A 315 27.29 30.09 4.00
CA ILE A 315 26.53 28.86 3.75
C ILE A 315 25.45 29.15 2.71
N ILE A 316 24.72 30.25 2.87
CA ILE A 316 23.65 30.67 1.94
C ILE A 316 24.23 30.84 0.53
N SER A 317 25.32 31.61 0.41
CA SER A 317 25.98 31.86 -0.88
C SER A 317 26.50 30.57 -1.52
N GLY A 318 27.03 29.67 -0.71
CA GLY A 318 27.49 28.36 -1.18
C GLY A 318 26.38 27.53 -1.79
N ASN A 319 25.20 27.49 -1.14
CA ASN A 319 24.04 26.75 -1.63
C ASN A 319 23.41 27.41 -2.87
N GLU A 320 23.40 28.74 -2.94
CA GLU A 320 22.99 29.50 -4.13
C GLU A 320 23.89 29.17 -5.33
N LYS A 321 25.19 29.05 -5.12
CA LYS A 321 26.16 28.67 -6.16
C LYS A 321 25.96 27.23 -6.66
N VAL A 322 25.53 26.32 -5.80
CA VAL A 322 25.29 24.93 -6.17
C VAL A 322 24.04 24.80 -7.06
N VAL A 323 22.99 25.54 -6.76
CA VAL A 323 21.72 25.41 -7.48
C VAL A 323 21.71 26.15 -8.80
N ARG A 324 22.45 27.27 -8.92
CA ARG A 324 22.42 28.14 -10.10
C ARG A 324 22.75 27.43 -11.42
N PRO A 325 23.80 26.60 -11.53
CA PRO A 325 24.08 25.89 -12.78
C PRO A 325 22.95 24.98 -13.24
N ARG A 326 22.28 24.32 -12.29
CA ARG A 326 21.16 23.44 -12.62
C ARG A 326 19.93 24.21 -13.09
N LEU A 327 19.66 25.36 -12.49
CA LEU A 327 18.60 26.27 -12.95
C LEU A 327 18.93 26.85 -14.33
N ALA A 328 20.20 27.19 -14.57
CA ALA A 328 20.68 27.65 -15.88
C ALA A 328 20.52 26.55 -16.95
N ASP A 329 20.81 25.30 -16.61
CA ASP A 329 20.59 24.17 -17.51
C ASP A 329 19.11 24.03 -17.86
N ALA A 330 18.23 24.10 -16.85
CA ALA A 330 16.78 24.03 -17.06
C ALA A 330 16.30 25.16 -18.00
N GLU A 331 16.80 26.37 -17.81
CA GLU A 331 16.49 27.52 -18.68
C GLU A 331 16.97 27.26 -20.11
N PHE A 332 18.17 26.77 -20.26
CA PHE A 332 18.75 26.45 -21.57
C PHE A 332 17.94 25.37 -22.30
N PHE A 333 17.61 24.28 -21.61
CA PHE A 333 16.82 23.20 -22.19
C PHE A 333 15.43 23.68 -22.59
N PHE A 334 14.79 24.46 -21.72
CA PHE A 334 13.45 25.00 -21.98
C PHE A 334 13.44 25.87 -23.23
N LYS A 335 14.39 26.80 -23.35
CA LYS A 335 14.50 27.67 -24.52
C LYS A 335 14.85 26.89 -25.79
N THR A 336 15.74 25.93 -25.69
CA THR A 336 16.15 25.11 -26.85
C THR A 336 15.00 24.23 -27.33
N ASP A 337 14.29 23.56 -26.42
CA ASP A 337 13.16 22.70 -26.78
C ASP A 337 12.03 23.48 -27.47
N ARG A 338 11.82 24.73 -27.09
CA ARG A 338 10.79 25.60 -27.65
C ARG A 338 11.10 26.13 -29.05
N LYS A 339 12.30 25.93 -29.56
CA LYS A 339 12.66 26.29 -30.94
C LYS A 339 11.99 25.39 -31.96
N GLN A 340 11.48 24.23 -31.56
CA GLN A 340 10.71 23.30 -32.36
C GLN A 340 9.33 23.12 -31.75
N ARG A 341 8.38 22.72 -32.60
CA ARG A 341 7.07 22.31 -32.11
C ARG A 341 7.17 20.94 -31.46
N LEU A 342 6.34 20.68 -30.47
CA LEU A 342 6.32 19.40 -29.79
C LEU A 342 6.15 18.22 -30.75
N GLU A 343 5.26 18.36 -31.74
CA GLU A 343 5.00 17.32 -32.73
C GLU A 343 6.22 16.98 -33.63
N ASP A 344 7.17 17.87 -33.74
CA ASP A 344 8.41 17.64 -34.55
C ASP A 344 9.26 16.52 -33.98
N ASN A 345 8.99 16.11 -32.75
CA ASN A 345 9.66 14.98 -32.08
C ASN A 345 9.09 13.61 -32.46
N LEU A 346 7.95 13.56 -33.18
CA LEU A 346 7.32 12.28 -33.53
C LEU A 346 8.25 11.32 -34.30
N PRO A 347 9.01 11.76 -35.31
CA PRO A 347 9.94 10.86 -36.02
C PRO A 347 11.02 10.26 -35.10
N ARG A 348 11.44 11.01 -34.09
CA ARG A 348 12.47 10.56 -33.14
C ARG A 348 11.99 9.43 -32.22
N LEU A 349 10.70 9.32 -32.01
CA LEU A 349 10.11 8.23 -31.22
C LEU A 349 10.28 6.86 -31.89
N GLU A 350 10.54 6.82 -33.19
CA GLU A 350 10.83 5.58 -33.93
C GLU A 350 12.13 4.91 -33.45
N THR A 351 13.04 5.70 -32.89
CA THR A 351 14.36 5.22 -32.43
C THR A 351 14.33 4.72 -30.98
N VAL A 352 13.24 4.90 -30.25
CA VAL A 352 13.11 4.54 -28.84
C VAL A 352 12.26 3.28 -28.72
N LEU A 353 12.82 2.27 -28.08
CA LEU A 353 12.14 1.00 -27.86
C LEU A 353 11.07 1.14 -26.76
N PHE A 354 9.84 0.72 -27.07
CA PHE A 354 8.84 0.47 -26.03
C PHE A 354 9.08 -0.89 -25.38
N GLN A 355 9.00 -1.95 -26.20
CA GLN A 355 9.28 -3.32 -25.80
C GLN A 355 9.67 -4.08 -27.08
N LYS A 356 10.62 -5.00 -26.99
CA LYS A 356 11.23 -5.63 -28.17
C LYS A 356 10.25 -6.31 -29.12
N ASP A 357 9.19 -6.90 -28.60
CA ASP A 357 8.18 -7.60 -29.40
C ASP A 357 7.01 -6.70 -29.79
N LEU A 358 6.87 -5.54 -29.15
CA LEU A 358 5.75 -4.62 -29.35
C LEU A 358 6.13 -3.36 -30.13
N GLY A 359 7.41 -3.19 -30.43
CA GLY A 359 7.90 -2.12 -31.26
C GLY A 359 8.39 -0.88 -30.51
N SER A 360 8.41 0.25 -31.22
CA SER A 360 8.93 1.53 -30.74
C SER A 360 7.89 2.33 -29.98
N LEU A 361 8.34 3.44 -29.35
CA LEU A 361 7.42 4.42 -28.76
C LEU A 361 6.56 5.12 -29.81
N ARG A 362 7.03 5.22 -31.07
CA ARG A 362 6.20 5.73 -32.16
C ARG A 362 5.03 4.78 -32.43
N ASP A 363 5.31 3.48 -32.48
CA ASP A 363 4.24 2.48 -32.65
C ASP A 363 3.21 2.57 -31.51
N LYS A 364 3.69 2.71 -30.25
CA LYS A 364 2.82 2.92 -29.10
C LYS A 364 1.99 4.20 -29.23
N THR A 365 2.60 5.28 -29.66
CA THR A 365 1.94 6.57 -29.87
C THR A 365 0.81 6.46 -30.90
N ASP A 366 1.06 5.78 -32.01
CA ASP A 366 0.05 5.57 -33.05
C ASP A 366 -1.15 4.77 -32.51
N ARG A 367 -0.89 3.76 -31.69
CA ARG A 367 -1.97 2.99 -31.04
C ARG A 367 -2.74 3.83 -30.03
N ILE A 368 -2.06 4.61 -29.20
CA ILE A 368 -2.70 5.50 -28.21
C ILE A 368 -3.57 6.52 -28.93
N GLN A 369 -3.08 7.10 -30.01
CA GLN A 369 -3.84 8.07 -30.82
C GLN A 369 -5.18 7.46 -31.26
N ALA A 370 -5.15 6.28 -31.86
CA ALA A 370 -6.33 5.59 -32.35
C ALA A 370 -7.26 5.17 -31.21
N LEU A 371 -6.69 4.61 -30.14
CA LEU A 371 -7.45 4.10 -29.01
C LEU A 371 -8.11 5.25 -28.21
N ALA A 372 -7.41 6.38 -28.05
CA ALA A 372 -7.95 7.55 -27.36
C ALA A 372 -9.16 8.12 -28.13
N GLY A 373 -9.10 8.17 -29.46
CA GLY A 373 -10.23 8.56 -30.28
C GLY A 373 -11.44 7.62 -30.15
N PHE A 374 -11.17 6.32 -30.16
CA PHE A 374 -12.19 5.29 -29.94
C PHE A 374 -12.87 5.45 -28.56
N ILE A 375 -12.08 5.61 -27.51
CA ILE A 375 -12.59 5.79 -26.14
C ILE A 375 -13.41 7.09 -26.03
N ALA A 376 -12.89 8.17 -26.59
CA ALA A 376 -13.59 9.48 -26.59
C ALA A 376 -14.97 9.37 -27.25
N GLU A 377 -15.07 8.67 -28.36
CA GLU A 377 -16.35 8.43 -29.03
C GLU A 377 -17.32 7.68 -28.11
N LYS A 378 -16.85 6.59 -27.47
CA LYS A 378 -17.66 5.76 -26.59
C LYS A 378 -18.13 6.49 -25.35
N MET A 379 -17.36 7.44 -24.83
CA MET A 379 -17.73 8.21 -23.64
C MET A 379 -18.36 9.57 -23.94
N GLY A 380 -18.54 9.90 -25.21
CA GLY A 380 -19.14 11.16 -25.60
C GLY A 380 -18.23 12.37 -25.46
N ALA A 381 -16.89 12.16 -25.45
CA ALA A 381 -15.91 13.23 -25.39
C ALA A 381 -15.51 13.71 -26.80
N ASP A 382 -14.70 14.77 -26.86
CA ASP A 382 -14.22 15.33 -28.13
C ASP A 382 -13.16 14.39 -28.77
N VAL A 383 -13.55 13.69 -29.82
CA VAL A 383 -12.71 12.71 -30.54
C VAL A 383 -11.46 13.38 -31.13
N ASN A 384 -11.59 14.55 -31.72
CA ASN A 384 -10.47 15.24 -32.35
C ASN A 384 -9.42 15.67 -31.33
N LYS A 385 -9.84 16.20 -30.20
CA LYS A 385 -8.93 16.59 -29.11
C LYS A 385 -8.26 15.37 -28.51
N ALA A 386 -8.99 14.28 -28.26
CA ALA A 386 -8.43 13.04 -27.73
C ALA A 386 -7.40 12.42 -28.68
N THR A 387 -7.70 12.40 -29.95
CA THR A 387 -6.79 11.91 -31.01
C THR A 387 -5.52 12.76 -31.05
N ARG A 388 -5.66 14.08 -31.03
CA ARG A 388 -4.51 15.01 -31.01
C ARG A 388 -3.65 14.81 -29.76
N ALA A 389 -4.27 14.72 -28.59
CA ALA A 389 -3.55 14.47 -27.34
C ALA A 389 -2.82 13.14 -27.35
N GLY A 390 -3.45 12.09 -27.87
CA GLY A 390 -2.81 10.78 -28.04
C GLY A 390 -1.58 10.84 -28.92
N LEU A 391 -1.64 11.58 -30.04
CA LEU A 391 -0.51 11.77 -30.93
C LEU A 391 0.66 12.46 -30.25
N LEU A 392 0.40 13.48 -29.45
CA LEU A 392 1.43 14.28 -28.77
C LEU A 392 1.91 13.66 -27.45
N SER A 393 1.25 12.60 -26.98
CA SER A 393 1.41 12.08 -25.63
C SER A 393 2.83 11.74 -25.20
N LYS A 394 3.66 11.27 -26.12
CA LYS A 394 5.03 10.82 -25.84
C LYS A 394 6.12 11.72 -26.43
N CYS A 395 5.73 12.81 -27.09
CA CYS A 395 6.69 13.68 -27.78
C CYS A 395 7.69 14.34 -26.84
N ASP A 396 7.31 14.65 -25.60
CA ASP A 396 8.21 15.31 -24.64
C ASP A 396 9.35 14.41 -24.17
N LEU A 397 9.24 13.10 -24.34
CA LEU A 397 10.32 12.16 -24.02
C LEU A 397 11.59 12.41 -24.85
N MET A 398 11.44 13.05 -26.01
CA MET A 398 12.55 13.37 -26.89
C MET A 398 13.11 14.78 -26.66
N THR A 399 12.58 15.51 -25.70
CA THR A 399 13.07 16.85 -25.36
C THR A 399 14.30 16.79 -24.47
N ASN A 400 15.14 17.82 -24.52
CA ASN A 400 16.30 17.92 -23.65
C ASN A 400 15.91 17.99 -22.17
N MET A 401 14.84 18.72 -21.86
CA MET A 401 14.36 18.85 -20.48
C MET A 401 14.02 17.50 -19.86
N VAL A 402 13.19 16.72 -20.53
CA VAL A 402 12.77 15.40 -20.01
C VAL A 402 13.92 14.41 -19.97
N PHE A 403 14.84 14.49 -20.92
CA PHE A 403 16.03 13.63 -20.91
C PHE A 403 16.88 13.85 -19.64
N GLU A 404 17.10 15.10 -19.27
CA GLU A 404 17.90 15.45 -18.08
C GLU A 404 17.09 15.39 -16.78
N PHE A 405 15.86 15.84 -16.82
CA PHE A 405 14.95 15.89 -15.69
C PHE A 405 13.77 14.95 -15.93
N THR A 406 14.01 13.67 -15.76
CA THR A 406 13.09 12.60 -16.16
C THR A 406 11.71 12.67 -15.51
N ASP A 407 11.62 13.19 -14.28
CA ASP A 407 10.35 13.32 -13.55
C ASP A 407 9.45 14.42 -14.13
N THR A 408 9.95 15.23 -15.06
CA THR A 408 9.16 16.25 -15.76
C THR A 408 8.38 15.69 -16.95
N GLN A 409 8.49 14.40 -17.19
CA GLN A 409 7.73 13.69 -18.23
C GLN A 409 6.23 13.96 -18.10
N GLY A 410 5.60 14.29 -19.21
CA GLY A 410 4.19 14.67 -19.26
C GLY A 410 3.95 16.13 -18.90
N VAL A 411 4.52 16.60 -17.81
CA VAL A 411 4.41 18.01 -17.38
C VAL A 411 5.02 18.93 -18.44
N MET A 412 6.20 18.61 -18.95
CA MET A 412 6.84 19.42 -19.99
C MET A 412 6.08 19.32 -21.31
N GLY A 413 5.52 18.17 -21.62
CA GLY A 413 4.61 18.05 -22.77
C GLY A 413 3.46 19.05 -22.69
N MET A 414 2.85 19.19 -21.53
CA MET A 414 1.79 20.17 -21.29
C MET A 414 2.28 21.59 -21.55
N HIS A 415 3.41 22.00 -20.98
CA HIS A 415 3.94 23.35 -21.14
C HIS A 415 4.33 23.64 -22.59
N TYR A 416 4.95 22.69 -23.27
CA TYR A 416 5.33 22.85 -24.68
C TYR A 416 4.11 22.89 -25.60
N ALA A 417 3.09 22.09 -25.32
CA ALA A 417 1.83 22.12 -26.05
C ALA A 417 1.12 23.48 -25.90
N ARG A 418 1.10 24.05 -24.71
CA ARG A 418 0.56 25.40 -24.46
C ARG A 418 1.34 26.45 -25.27
N HIS A 419 2.65 26.36 -25.25
CA HIS A 419 3.50 27.26 -26.04
C HIS A 419 3.21 27.16 -27.55
N ASP A 420 2.95 25.96 -28.04
CA ASP A 420 2.64 25.70 -29.45
C ASP A 420 1.22 26.12 -29.85
N GLY A 421 0.40 26.55 -28.89
CA GLY A 421 -0.97 26.97 -29.16
C GLY A 421 -2.00 25.85 -29.22
N GLU A 422 -1.66 24.67 -28.69
CA GLU A 422 -2.62 23.57 -28.59
C GLU A 422 -3.76 23.90 -27.65
N ASP A 423 -4.91 23.25 -27.84
CA ASP A 423 -6.05 23.39 -26.96
C ASP A 423 -5.66 23.02 -25.51
N GLU A 424 -6.22 23.75 -24.52
CA GLU A 424 -5.89 23.53 -23.11
C GLU A 424 -6.21 22.12 -22.64
N GLU A 425 -7.32 21.54 -23.10
CA GLU A 425 -7.67 20.17 -22.74
C GLU A 425 -6.64 19.15 -23.32
N VAL A 426 -6.12 19.42 -24.51
CA VAL A 426 -5.06 18.61 -25.11
C VAL A 426 -3.78 18.72 -24.30
N ALA A 427 -3.38 19.94 -23.95
CA ALA A 427 -2.17 20.18 -23.16
C ALA A 427 -2.23 19.49 -21.81
N VAL A 428 -3.33 19.65 -21.08
CA VAL A 428 -3.54 19.02 -19.76
C VAL A 428 -3.53 17.50 -19.88
N ALA A 429 -4.08 16.95 -20.95
CA ALA A 429 -4.06 15.50 -21.17
C ALA A 429 -2.65 14.92 -21.27
N LEU A 430 -1.69 15.68 -21.77
CA LEU A 430 -0.29 15.21 -21.86
C LEU A 430 0.33 15.00 -20.48
N LYS A 431 -0.04 15.83 -19.51
CA LYS A 431 0.37 15.66 -18.12
C LYS A 431 -0.42 14.54 -17.44
N GLU A 432 -1.74 14.55 -17.59
CA GLU A 432 -2.64 13.71 -16.82
C GLU A 432 -2.79 12.28 -17.36
N GLN A 433 -2.21 11.96 -18.51
CA GLN A 433 -2.24 10.62 -19.09
C GLN A 433 -1.70 9.53 -18.16
N TYR A 434 -0.84 9.90 -17.25
CA TYR A 434 -0.22 8.96 -16.31
C TYR A 434 -1.01 8.82 -15.00
N GLN A 435 -2.01 9.66 -14.81
CA GLN A 435 -2.82 9.61 -13.59
C GLN A 435 -3.89 8.52 -13.66
N PRO A 436 -4.24 7.89 -12.55
CA PRO A 436 -3.58 8.00 -11.24
C PRO A 436 -2.24 7.24 -11.24
N ARG A 437 -1.20 7.82 -10.67
CA ARG A 437 0.17 7.26 -10.65
C ARG A 437 0.43 6.36 -9.45
N PHE A 438 -0.36 6.53 -8.40
CA PHE A 438 -0.27 5.79 -7.14
C PHE A 438 -1.64 5.79 -6.46
N ALA A 439 -1.78 4.98 -5.41
CA ALA A 439 -3.03 4.92 -4.63
C ALA A 439 -3.33 6.29 -4.01
N GLY A 440 -4.55 6.79 -4.24
CA GLY A 440 -4.97 8.10 -3.74
C GLY A 440 -4.61 9.30 -4.63
N ASP A 441 -3.88 9.08 -5.73
CA ASP A 441 -3.57 10.15 -6.68
C ASP A 441 -4.83 10.70 -7.35
N ALA A 442 -4.76 11.95 -7.80
CA ALA A 442 -5.84 12.58 -8.54
C ALA A 442 -6.12 11.86 -9.85
N LEU A 443 -7.36 11.86 -10.26
CA LEU A 443 -7.78 11.37 -11.57
C LEU A 443 -7.64 12.48 -12.61
N PRO A 444 -7.63 12.14 -13.93
CA PRO A 444 -7.66 13.16 -14.97
C PRO A 444 -8.83 14.13 -14.80
N SER A 445 -8.58 15.41 -15.01
CA SER A 445 -9.52 16.51 -14.69
C SER A 445 -10.53 16.81 -15.79
N ASN A 446 -10.32 16.31 -17.02
CA ASN A 446 -11.25 16.53 -18.12
C ASN A 446 -11.44 15.24 -18.93
N SER A 447 -12.45 15.19 -19.77
CA SER A 447 -12.82 14.00 -20.53
C SER A 447 -11.76 13.59 -21.56
N VAL A 448 -11.08 14.55 -22.16
CA VAL A 448 -9.97 14.27 -23.11
C VAL A 448 -8.83 13.60 -22.39
N ALA A 449 -8.42 14.13 -21.25
CA ALA A 449 -7.36 13.55 -20.42
C ALA A 449 -7.74 12.16 -19.95
N SER A 450 -8.98 11.93 -19.55
CA SER A 450 -9.47 10.60 -19.14
C SER A 450 -9.38 9.59 -20.28
N ALA A 451 -9.78 9.99 -21.49
CA ALA A 451 -9.69 9.10 -22.67
C ALA A 451 -8.25 8.70 -22.97
N VAL A 452 -7.32 9.66 -22.92
CA VAL A 452 -5.90 9.38 -23.17
C VAL A 452 -5.29 8.54 -22.05
N ALA A 453 -5.63 8.80 -20.79
CA ALA A 453 -5.13 8.02 -19.66
C ALA A 453 -5.58 6.56 -19.72
N ILE A 454 -6.83 6.31 -20.08
CA ILE A 454 -7.35 4.97 -20.27
C ILE A 454 -6.65 4.29 -21.46
N ALA A 455 -6.48 5.01 -22.58
CA ALA A 455 -5.81 4.48 -23.77
C ALA A 455 -4.37 4.06 -23.47
N GLU A 456 -3.60 4.89 -22.76
CA GLU A 456 -2.23 4.60 -22.35
C GLU A 456 -2.14 3.29 -21.56
N LYS A 457 -3.01 3.14 -20.58
CA LYS A 457 -3.04 2.00 -19.67
C LYS A 457 -3.53 0.72 -20.37
N MET A 458 -4.57 0.83 -21.18
CA MET A 458 -5.12 -0.31 -21.92
C MET A 458 -4.17 -0.81 -23.00
N ASP A 459 -3.46 0.10 -23.66
CA ASP A 459 -2.43 -0.28 -24.63
C ASP A 459 -1.35 -1.14 -23.97
N THR A 460 -0.85 -0.74 -22.81
CA THR A 460 0.17 -1.48 -22.08
C THR A 460 -0.36 -2.84 -21.61
N LEU A 461 -1.56 -2.87 -21.03
CA LEU A 461 -2.18 -4.11 -20.57
C LEU A 461 -2.34 -5.11 -21.72
N ALA A 462 -2.96 -4.69 -22.82
CA ALA A 462 -3.19 -5.56 -23.96
C ALA A 462 -1.88 -6.06 -24.58
N GLY A 463 -0.88 -5.19 -24.71
CA GLY A 463 0.41 -5.54 -25.28
C GLY A 463 1.18 -6.56 -24.46
N ILE A 464 1.34 -6.29 -23.17
CA ILE A 464 2.15 -7.16 -22.29
C ILE A 464 1.45 -8.50 -22.05
N PHE A 465 0.15 -8.51 -21.81
CA PHE A 465 -0.61 -9.77 -21.75
C PHE A 465 -0.61 -10.50 -23.09
N GLY A 466 -0.63 -9.73 -24.18
CA GLY A 466 -0.63 -10.27 -25.55
C GLY A 466 0.65 -11.02 -25.93
N ILE A 467 1.76 -10.74 -25.27
CA ILE A 467 3.01 -11.48 -25.44
C ILE A 467 3.27 -12.47 -24.27
N GLY A 468 2.28 -12.70 -23.44
CA GLY A 468 2.33 -13.71 -22.38
C GLY A 468 3.13 -13.33 -21.14
N GLN A 469 3.45 -12.04 -20.93
CA GLN A 469 4.23 -11.57 -19.79
C GLN A 469 3.33 -11.06 -18.67
N HIS A 470 2.55 -11.95 -18.06
CA HIS A 470 1.68 -11.62 -16.95
C HIS A 470 2.47 -11.30 -15.66
N PRO A 471 1.95 -10.43 -14.78
CA PRO A 471 2.53 -10.26 -13.45
C PRO A 471 2.55 -11.57 -12.68
N LYS A 472 3.67 -11.86 -11.98
CA LYS A 472 3.84 -13.08 -11.19
C LYS A 472 4.29 -12.72 -9.78
N GLY A 473 3.47 -13.06 -8.77
CA GLY A 473 3.76 -12.72 -7.39
C GLY A 473 4.03 -11.22 -7.23
N ASP A 474 5.16 -10.88 -6.63
CA ASP A 474 5.56 -9.47 -6.43
C ASP A 474 6.17 -8.83 -7.69
N LYS A 475 6.44 -9.64 -8.72
CA LYS A 475 7.07 -9.15 -9.95
C LYS A 475 6.03 -8.60 -10.92
N ASP A 476 6.10 -7.29 -11.12
CA ASP A 476 5.25 -6.55 -12.04
C ASP A 476 6.05 -5.42 -12.68
N PRO A 477 7.01 -5.74 -13.58
CA PRO A 477 7.95 -4.74 -14.10
C PRO A 477 7.30 -3.64 -14.94
N PHE A 478 6.10 -3.90 -15.48
CA PHE A 478 5.36 -2.92 -16.29
C PHE A 478 4.25 -2.22 -15.51
N ALA A 479 4.17 -2.45 -14.19
CA ALA A 479 3.16 -1.86 -13.31
C ALA A 479 1.73 -2.12 -13.80
N LEU A 480 1.45 -3.33 -14.24
CA LEU A 480 0.14 -3.70 -14.82
C LEU A 480 -0.99 -3.66 -13.79
N ARG A 481 -0.71 -4.00 -12.53
CA ARG A 481 -1.71 -3.91 -11.45
C ARG A 481 -2.16 -2.46 -11.25
N ARG A 482 -1.21 -1.55 -11.28
CA ARG A 482 -1.48 -0.10 -11.16
C ARG A 482 -2.23 0.42 -12.37
N ALA A 483 -1.85 -0.01 -13.58
CA ALA A 483 -2.52 0.37 -14.81
C ALA A 483 -3.99 -0.08 -14.81
N ALA A 484 -4.24 -1.34 -14.44
CA ALA A 484 -5.60 -1.89 -14.36
C ALA A 484 -6.46 -1.14 -13.34
N LEU A 485 -5.93 -0.93 -12.13
CA LEU A 485 -6.63 -0.17 -11.09
C LEU A 485 -6.91 1.27 -11.53
N GLY A 486 -5.95 1.90 -12.22
CA GLY A 486 -6.13 3.24 -12.77
C GLY A 486 -7.30 3.35 -13.75
N VAL A 487 -7.41 2.40 -14.67
CA VAL A 487 -8.56 2.33 -15.60
C VAL A 487 -9.86 2.18 -14.84
N LEU A 488 -9.92 1.25 -13.89
CA LEU A 488 -11.12 0.99 -13.11
C LEU A 488 -11.55 2.22 -12.30
N ARG A 489 -10.62 2.89 -11.66
CA ARG A 489 -10.89 4.09 -10.87
C ARG A 489 -11.43 5.23 -11.74
N ILE A 490 -10.82 5.47 -12.89
CA ILE A 490 -11.29 6.53 -13.79
C ILE A 490 -12.73 6.26 -14.25
N ILE A 491 -13.00 5.03 -14.65
CA ILE A 491 -14.33 4.67 -15.17
C ILE A 491 -15.39 4.74 -14.05
N VAL A 492 -15.10 4.19 -12.87
CA VAL A 492 -16.06 4.16 -11.75
C VAL A 492 -16.28 5.53 -11.17
N GLU A 493 -15.21 6.25 -10.82
CA GLU A 493 -15.31 7.53 -10.11
C GLU A 493 -15.87 8.65 -10.99
N GLN A 494 -15.71 8.56 -12.30
CA GLN A 494 -16.27 9.51 -13.27
C GLN A 494 -17.55 8.99 -13.92
N ASP A 495 -18.02 7.82 -13.54
CA ASP A 495 -19.25 7.19 -14.06
C ASP A 495 -19.28 7.13 -15.59
N LEU A 496 -18.25 6.56 -16.19
CA LEU A 496 -18.10 6.47 -17.64
C LEU A 496 -18.80 5.22 -18.21
N PRO A 497 -19.47 5.33 -19.38
CA PRO A 497 -20.16 4.18 -20.00
C PRO A 497 -19.19 3.32 -20.82
N LEU A 498 -18.13 2.83 -20.20
CA LEU A 498 -17.08 2.07 -20.87
C LEU A 498 -17.10 0.61 -20.42
N ASP A 499 -16.82 -0.29 -21.35
CA ASP A 499 -16.77 -1.74 -21.15
C ASP A 499 -15.31 -2.20 -21.30
N ILE A 500 -14.75 -2.82 -20.25
CA ILE A 500 -13.33 -3.23 -20.25
C ILE A 500 -13.03 -4.34 -21.27
N GLU A 501 -14.01 -5.19 -21.58
CA GLU A 501 -13.85 -6.21 -22.63
C GLU A 501 -13.74 -5.55 -24.00
N GLU A 502 -14.62 -4.61 -24.31
CA GLU A 502 -14.61 -3.84 -25.55
C GLU A 502 -13.31 -3.03 -25.71
N LEU A 503 -12.87 -2.37 -24.62
CA LEU A 503 -11.61 -1.63 -24.60
C LEU A 503 -10.43 -2.56 -24.88
N THR A 504 -10.41 -3.74 -24.29
CA THR A 504 -9.33 -4.71 -24.50
C THR A 504 -9.34 -5.26 -25.92
N GLN A 505 -10.51 -5.54 -26.46
CA GLN A 505 -10.64 -6.01 -27.86
C GLN A 505 -10.06 -4.98 -28.82
N GLU A 506 -10.40 -3.72 -28.67
CA GLU A 506 -9.88 -2.65 -29.53
C GLU A 506 -8.38 -2.41 -29.34
N ALA A 507 -7.91 -2.41 -28.09
CA ALA A 507 -6.49 -2.28 -27.79
C ALA A 507 -5.67 -3.41 -28.43
N ALA A 508 -6.15 -4.64 -28.33
CA ALA A 508 -5.49 -5.81 -28.92
C ALA A 508 -5.53 -5.74 -30.46
N ARG A 509 -6.65 -5.32 -31.03
CA ARG A 509 -6.80 -5.17 -32.48
C ARG A 509 -5.75 -4.23 -33.07
N LEU A 510 -5.44 -3.14 -32.38
CA LEU A 510 -4.47 -2.14 -32.84
C LEU A 510 -3.02 -2.65 -32.89
N TYR A 511 -2.71 -3.73 -32.18
CA TYR A 511 -1.40 -4.39 -32.28
C TYR A 511 -1.26 -5.25 -33.54
N GLY A 512 -2.36 -5.58 -34.19
CA GLY A 512 -2.34 -6.47 -35.35
C GLY A 512 -1.91 -7.89 -35.00
N ASP A 513 -0.93 -8.40 -35.71
CA ASP A 513 -0.40 -9.77 -35.56
C ASP A 513 0.78 -9.87 -34.58
N LYS A 514 1.15 -8.80 -33.88
CA LYS A 514 2.26 -8.80 -32.93
C LYS A 514 1.96 -9.60 -31.65
N LEU A 515 0.68 -9.79 -31.32
CA LEU A 515 0.29 -10.51 -30.11
C LEU A 515 0.21 -12.01 -30.38
N THR A 516 0.98 -12.78 -29.62
CA THR A 516 1.03 -14.25 -29.74
C THR A 516 0.02 -14.97 -28.86
N ASN A 517 -0.49 -14.28 -27.81
CA ASN A 517 -1.47 -14.84 -26.89
C ASN A 517 -2.88 -14.72 -27.48
N GLN A 518 -3.47 -15.87 -27.87
CA GLN A 518 -4.81 -15.91 -28.43
C GLN A 518 -5.90 -15.57 -27.42
N ASN A 519 -5.57 -15.65 -26.11
CA ASN A 519 -6.50 -15.43 -25.02
C ASN A 519 -6.31 -14.06 -24.35
N VAL A 520 -5.69 -13.11 -25.05
CA VAL A 520 -5.33 -11.80 -24.47
C VAL A 520 -6.54 -11.07 -23.88
N VAL A 521 -7.67 -11.08 -24.59
CA VAL A 521 -8.88 -10.37 -24.11
C VAL A 521 -9.38 -10.97 -22.81
N SER A 522 -9.57 -12.29 -22.76
CA SER A 522 -10.05 -12.95 -21.55
C SER A 522 -9.06 -12.80 -20.39
N ASP A 523 -7.76 -12.90 -20.67
CA ASP A 523 -6.72 -12.78 -19.64
C ASP A 523 -6.70 -11.38 -19.02
N VAL A 524 -6.80 -10.33 -19.81
CA VAL A 524 -6.84 -8.94 -19.34
C VAL A 524 -8.13 -8.71 -18.54
N VAL A 525 -9.27 -9.14 -19.06
CA VAL A 525 -10.56 -8.97 -18.36
C VAL A 525 -10.54 -9.67 -17.00
N GLU A 526 -10.08 -10.92 -16.94
CA GLU A 526 -9.97 -11.66 -15.68
C GLU A 526 -9.01 -10.97 -14.69
N PHE A 527 -7.90 -10.47 -15.19
CA PHE A 527 -6.95 -9.72 -14.37
C PHE A 527 -7.59 -8.46 -13.79
N MET A 528 -8.32 -7.71 -14.61
CA MET A 528 -9.00 -6.50 -14.16
C MET A 528 -10.13 -6.79 -13.17
N LEU A 529 -10.90 -7.85 -13.36
CA LEU A 529 -11.92 -8.28 -12.41
C LEU A 529 -11.30 -8.68 -11.06
N GLY A 530 -10.10 -9.29 -11.07
CA GLY A 530 -9.32 -9.56 -9.87
C GLY A 530 -8.89 -8.27 -9.14
N ARG A 531 -8.60 -7.21 -9.88
CA ARG A 531 -8.30 -5.89 -9.29
C ARG A 531 -9.52 -5.24 -8.67
N PHE A 532 -10.73 -5.45 -9.22
CA PHE A 532 -11.97 -5.04 -8.57
C PHE A 532 -12.09 -5.63 -7.17
N ARG A 533 -11.87 -6.94 -7.07
CA ARG A 533 -11.94 -7.63 -5.78
C ARG A 533 -11.03 -6.97 -4.75
N ALA A 534 -9.76 -6.78 -5.09
CA ALA A 534 -8.77 -6.19 -4.19
C ALA A 534 -9.15 -4.76 -3.80
N TRP A 535 -9.54 -3.95 -4.76
CA TRP A 535 -9.90 -2.55 -4.54
C TRP A 535 -11.14 -2.40 -3.65
N TYR A 536 -12.20 -3.17 -3.93
CA TYR A 536 -13.44 -3.07 -3.16
C TYR A 536 -13.29 -3.63 -1.75
N GLN A 537 -12.42 -4.63 -1.55
CA GLN A 537 -12.06 -5.08 -0.19
C GLN A 537 -11.39 -3.95 0.62
N GLU A 538 -10.48 -3.21 0.01
CA GLU A 538 -9.83 -2.06 0.65
C GLU A 538 -10.84 -0.96 0.98
N LEU A 539 -11.89 -0.80 0.18
CA LEU A 539 -12.96 0.16 0.44
C LEU A 539 -13.90 -0.28 1.56
N GLY A 540 -13.76 -1.50 2.08
CA GLY A 540 -14.54 -2.01 3.19
C GLY A 540 -15.75 -2.86 2.81
N TYR A 541 -15.95 -3.15 1.54
CA TYR A 541 -17.02 -4.07 1.11
C TYR A 541 -16.67 -5.50 1.47
N SER A 542 -17.69 -6.28 1.89
CA SER A 542 -17.49 -7.68 2.26
C SER A 542 -17.15 -8.55 1.05
N ILE A 543 -16.36 -9.61 1.30
CA ILE A 543 -15.89 -10.52 0.25
C ILE A 543 -17.06 -11.17 -0.48
N ASP A 544 -18.07 -11.64 0.24
CA ASP A 544 -19.23 -12.32 -0.34
C ASP A 544 -20.12 -11.38 -1.16
N THR A 545 -20.24 -10.11 -0.77
CA THR A 545 -20.91 -9.08 -1.58
C THR A 545 -20.20 -8.90 -2.93
N ILE A 546 -18.88 -8.77 -2.89
CA ILE A 546 -18.06 -8.62 -4.09
C ILE A 546 -18.20 -9.87 -4.99
N GLN A 547 -18.12 -11.06 -4.41
CA GLN A 547 -18.24 -12.31 -5.13
C GLN A 547 -19.63 -12.51 -5.76
N ALA A 548 -20.68 -12.07 -5.08
CA ALA A 548 -22.03 -12.14 -5.61
C ALA A 548 -22.18 -11.36 -6.93
N VAL A 549 -21.54 -10.20 -7.01
CA VAL A 549 -21.51 -9.37 -8.22
C VAL A 549 -20.55 -9.94 -9.26
N LEU A 550 -19.33 -10.34 -8.85
CA LEU A 550 -18.36 -10.95 -9.76
C LEU A 550 -18.85 -12.22 -10.41
N ALA A 551 -19.73 -12.99 -9.73
CA ALA A 551 -20.33 -14.19 -10.28
C ALA A 551 -21.10 -13.92 -11.58
N ARG A 552 -21.63 -12.72 -11.75
CA ARG A 552 -22.30 -12.29 -12.99
C ARG A 552 -21.34 -11.74 -14.02
N ARG A 553 -20.07 -11.57 -13.66
CA ARG A 553 -19.00 -11.12 -14.53
C ARG A 553 -19.33 -9.84 -15.31
N PRO A 554 -19.72 -8.74 -14.62
CA PRO A 554 -20.01 -7.49 -15.29
C PRO A 554 -18.72 -6.85 -15.78
N THR A 555 -18.67 -6.48 -17.05
CA THR A 555 -17.49 -5.92 -17.70
C THR A 555 -17.53 -4.39 -17.82
N GLN A 556 -18.60 -3.78 -17.35
CA GLN A 556 -18.72 -2.32 -17.24
C GLN A 556 -18.44 -1.89 -15.79
N PRO A 557 -17.31 -1.24 -15.52
CA PRO A 557 -16.93 -0.90 -14.13
C PRO A 557 -17.95 -0.03 -13.38
N ALA A 558 -18.58 0.94 -14.05
CA ALA A 558 -19.62 1.76 -13.43
C ALA A 558 -20.84 0.91 -13.04
N ASP A 559 -21.22 -0.04 -13.88
CA ASP A 559 -22.30 -0.99 -13.61
C ASP A 559 -21.95 -1.92 -12.45
N PHE A 560 -20.70 -2.42 -12.41
CA PHE A 560 -20.20 -3.23 -11.29
C PHE A 560 -20.36 -2.46 -9.96
N ASN A 561 -19.97 -1.22 -9.94
CA ASN A 561 -20.08 -0.37 -8.76
C ASN A 561 -21.54 -0.21 -8.30
N ALA A 562 -22.45 0.04 -9.24
CA ALA A 562 -23.88 0.16 -8.95
C ALA A 562 -24.46 -1.13 -8.35
N ARG A 563 -24.04 -2.28 -8.87
CA ARG A 563 -24.45 -3.59 -8.35
C ARG A 563 -23.94 -3.87 -6.95
N VAL A 564 -22.66 -3.57 -6.68
CA VAL A 564 -22.06 -3.75 -5.34
C VAL A 564 -22.79 -2.90 -4.31
N LYS A 565 -23.08 -1.64 -4.64
CA LYS A 565 -23.83 -0.74 -3.75
C LYS A 565 -25.26 -1.26 -3.51
N ALA A 566 -25.91 -1.76 -4.55
CA ALA A 566 -27.25 -2.31 -4.44
C ALA A 566 -27.29 -3.55 -3.54
N VAL A 567 -26.35 -4.47 -3.69
CA VAL A 567 -26.26 -5.68 -2.86
C VAL A 567 -25.92 -5.32 -1.41
N THR A 568 -25.02 -4.35 -1.20
CA THR A 568 -24.68 -3.87 0.13
C THR A 568 -25.91 -3.33 0.86
N TYR A 569 -26.72 -2.51 0.18
CA TYR A 569 -27.97 -2.01 0.73
C TYR A 569 -28.98 -3.15 0.98
N PHE A 570 -29.14 -4.07 0.03
CA PHE A 570 -30.03 -5.23 0.16
C PHE A 570 -29.73 -6.03 1.43
N ARG A 571 -28.46 -6.20 1.77
CA ARG A 571 -28.03 -6.95 2.97
C ARG A 571 -28.44 -6.27 4.28
N THR A 572 -28.79 -4.99 4.26
CA THR A 572 -29.31 -4.29 5.44
C THR A 572 -30.80 -4.57 5.66
N LEU A 573 -31.49 -5.13 4.66
CA LEU A 573 -32.91 -5.43 4.75
C LEU A 573 -33.15 -6.71 5.56
N GLU A 574 -34.26 -6.72 6.28
CA GLU A 574 -34.70 -7.86 7.11
C GLU A 574 -34.87 -9.14 6.29
N GLU A 575 -35.30 -9.01 5.04
CA GLU A 575 -35.63 -10.11 4.13
C GLU A 575 -34.39 -10.76 3.47
N ALA A 576 -33.23 -10.12 3.56
CA ALA A 576 -32.04 -10.50 2.79
C ALA A 576 -31.53 -11.90 3.10
N ALA A 577 -31.40 -12.25 4.38
CA ALA A 577 -30.89 -13.57 4.79
C ALA A 577 -31.77 -14.71 4.29
N ALA A 578 -33.09 -14.58 4.44
CA ALA A 578 -34.05 -15.61 4.01
C ALA A 578 -34.05 -15.77 2.49
N LEU A 579 -33.95 -14.67 1.75
CA LEU A 579 -33.91 -14.71 0.27
C LEU A 579 -32.60 -15.27 -0.26
N ALA A 580 -31.47 -14.97 0.40
CA ALA A 580 -30.18 -15.56 0.04
C ALA A 580 -30.21 -17.10 0.21
N GLU A 581 -30.77 -17.57 1.32
CA GLU A 581 -30.94 -19.00 1.60
C GLU A 581 -31.87 -19.66 0.59
N ALA A 582 -32.99 -19.01 0.28
CA ALA A 582 -33.93 -19.49 -0.71
C ALA A 582 -33.29 -19.60 -2.11
N ASN A 583 -32.51 -18.63 -2.52
CA ASN A 583 -31.77 -18.66 -3.79
C ASN A 583 -30.73 -19.78 -3.82
N LYS A 584 -30.07 -20.04 -2.71
CA LYS A 584 -29.13 -21.15 -2.57
C LYS A 584 -29.82 -22.48 -2.75
N ARG A 585 -31.00 -22.64 -2.13
CA ARG A 585 -31.84 -23.83 -2.29
C ARG A 585 -32.31 -24.01 -3.73
N VAL A 586 -32.78 -22.93 -4.36
CA VAL A 586 -33.18 -22.95 -5.78
C VAL A 586 -32.01 -23.37 -6.66
N SER A 587 -30.82 -22.81 -6.45
CA SER A 587 -29.64 -23.18 -7.23
C SER A 587 -29.27 -24.63 -7.09
N ASN A 588 -29.38 -25.20 -5.88
CA ASN A 588 -29.11 -26.61 -5.63
C ASN A 588 -30.15 -27.52 -6.31
N ILE A 589 -31.42 -27.17 -6.25
CA ILE A 589 -32.49 -27.93 -6.91
C ILE A 589 -32.30 -27.93 -8.43
N LEU A 590 -32.04 -26.77 -9.01
CA LEU A 590 -31.84 -26.65 -10.46
C LEU A 590 -30.56 -27.35 -10.92
N ALA A 591 -29.49 -27.37 -10.12
CA ALA A 591 -28.27 -28.09 -10.43
C ALA A 591 -28.48 -29.60 -10.49
N LYS A 592 -29.31 -30.15 -9.58
CA LYS A 592 -29.67 -31.58 -9.58
C LYS A 592 -30.61 -31.97 -10.72
N SER A 593 -31.29 -31.01 -11.33
CA SER A 593 -32.22 -31.20 -12.42
C SER A 593 -31.70 -30.59 -13.74
N ALA A 594 -30.37 -30.49 -13.90
CA ALA A 594 -29.75 -29.88 -15.07
C ALA A 594 -30.07 -30.60 -16.39
N ASP A 595 -30.38 -31.88 -16.35
CA ASP A 595 -30.77 -32.71 -17.49
C ASP A 595 -32.24 -32.54 -17.91
N VAL A 596 -33.04 -31.84 -17.13
CA VAL A 596 -34.47 -31.61 -17.42
C VAL A 596 -34.63 -30.39 -18.30
N LYS A 597 -35.35 -30.52 -19.40
CA LYS A 597 -35.69 -29.40 -20.26
C LYS A 597 -36.84 -28.60 -19.66
N LEU A 598 -36.57 -27.37 -19.28
CA LEU A 598 -37.58 -26.49 -18.71
C LEU A 598 -38.47 -25.89 -19.81
N ASN A 599 -39.68 -25.46 -19.43
CA ASN A 599 -40.55 -24.69 -20.32
C ASN A 599 -39.98 -23.27 -20.56
N ASP A 600 -40.37 -22.64 -21.67
CA ASP A 600 -39.96 -21.27 -21.96
C ASP A 600 -40.56 -20.29 -20.95
N LYS A 601 -41.71 -20.58 -20.39
CA LYS A 601 -42.38 -19.81 -19.35
C LYS A 601 -43.30 -20.68 -18.51
N VAL A 602 -43.70 -20.21 -17.36
CA VAL A 602 -44.61 -20.90 -16.45
C VAL A 602 -45.98 -21.01 -17.11
N LEU A 603 -46.53 -22.26 -17.12
CA LEU A 603 -47.85 -22.56 -17.68
C LEU A 603 -48.92 -22.39 -16.59
N ALA A 604 -49.82 -21.42 -16.76
CA ALA A 604 -50.86 -21.10 -15.80
C ALA A 604 -51.83 -22.28 -15.60
N SER A 605 -52.08 -23.09 -16.66
CA SER A 605 -52.99 -24.23 -16.64
C SER A 605 -52.45 -25.40 -15.79
N VAL A 606 -51.17 -25.43 -15.48
CA VAL A 606 -50.52 -26.55 -14.75
C VAL A 606 -50.36 -26.21 -13.27
N LEU A 607 -50.64 -24.96 -12.84
CA LEU A 607 -50.55 -24.54 -11.44
C LEU A 607 -51.63 -25.23 -10.59
N LYS A 608 -51.27 -25.87 -9.47
CA LYS A 608 -52.16 -26.65 -8.60
C LYS A 608 -52.33 -26.06 -7.21
N ALA A 609 -51.23 -25.88 -6.47
CA ALA A 609 -51.27 -25.41 -5.10
C ALA A 609 -51.54 -23.88 -5.03
N PRO A 610 -52.27 -23.40 -3.99
CA PRO A 610 -52.49 -21.95 -3.82
C PRO A 610 -51.20 -21.14 -3.71
N GLU A 611 -50.21 -21.68 -3.03
CA GLU A 611 -48.88 -21.03 -2.81
C GLU A 611 -48.10 -20.98 -4.13
N GLU A 612 -48.26 -22.00 -4.99
CA GLU A 612 -47.68 -22.05 -6.33
C GLU A 612 -48.30 -20.97 -7.22
N VAL A 613 -49.62 -20.85 -7.20
CA VAL A 613 -50.37 -19.82 -7.95
C VAL A 613 -49.94 -18.41 -7.50
N GLN A 614 -49.81 -18.21 -6.21
CA GLN A 614 -49.41 -16.92 -5.63
C GLN A 614 -48.00 -16.55 -6.06
N LEU A 615 -47.04 -17.46 -5.98
CA LEU A 615 -45.65 -17.18 -6.41
C LEU A 615 -45.60 -16.88 -7.91
N ALA A 616 -46.31 -17.63 -8.73
CA ALA A 616 -46.38 -17.40 -10.18
C ALA A 616 -46.94 -16.01 -10.51
N ALA A 617 -47.99 -15.59 -9.82
CA ALA A 617 -48.58 -14.26 -9.99
C ALA A 617 -47.61 -13.14 -9.59
N ASN A 618 -46.95 -13.29 -8.44
CA ASN A 618 -45.97 -12.29 -7.98
C ASN A 618 -44.77 -12.18 -8.92
N LEU A 619 -44.26 -13.31 -9.43
CA LEU A 619 -43.15 -13.29 -10.40
C LEU A 619 -43.53 -12.58 -11.68
N SER A 620 -44.73 -12.83 -12.21
CA SER A 620 -45.23 -12.16 -13.42
C SER A 620 -45.33 -10.65 -13.26
N VAL A 621 -45.87 -10.19 -12.14
CA VAL A 621 -45.96 -8.74 -11.82
C VAL A 621 -44.57 -8.11 -11.69
N LEU A 622 -43.67 -8.79 -11.00
CA LEU A 622 -42.31 -8.26 -10.79
C LEU A 622 -41.49 -8.25 -12.09
N GLN A 623 -41.62 -9.25 -12.95
CA GLN A 623 -40.94 -9.24 -14.26
C GLN A 623 -41.24 -7.97 -15.03
N ASP A 624 -42.53 -7.59 -15.10
CA ASP A 624 -42.97 -6.39 -15.79
C ASP A 624 -42.50 -5.10 -15.07
N LYS A 625 -42.59 -5.09 -13.75
CA LYS A 625 -42.22 -3.92 -12.94
C LYS A 625 -40.70 -3.65 -12.92
N LEU A 626 -39.89 -4.71 -12.88
CA LEU A 626 -38.46 -4.62 -12.75
C LEU A 626 -37.73 -4.39 -14.09
N ALA A 627 -38.33 -4.76 -15.21
CA ALA A 627 -37.66 -4.57 -16.51
C ALA A 627 -37.13 -3.17 -16.75
N PRO A 628 -37.92 -2.07 -16.54
CA PRO A 628 -37.39 -0.71 -16.69
C PRO A 628 -36.33 -0.36 -15.65
N LEU A 629 -36.42 -0.91 -14.44
CA LEU A 629 -35.40 -0.67 -13.40
C LEU A 629 -34.05 -1.27 -13.79
N PHE A 630 -34.05 -2.49 -14.33
CA PHE A 630 -32.83 -3.12 -14.81
C PHE A 630 -32.23 -2.38 -16.02
N ALA A 631 -33.08 -1.91 -16.93
CA ALA A 631 -32.65 -1.15 -18.10
C ALA A 631 -31.97 0.16 -17.70
N GLU A 632 -32.48 0.82 -16.65
CA GLU A 632 -31.93 2.07 -16.12
C GLU A 632 -30.84 1.87 -15.05
N ARG A 633 -30.43 0.65 -14.80
CA ARG A 633 -29.42 0.27 -13.79
C ARG A 633 -29.80 0.68 -12.36
N LYS A 634 -31.08 0.74 -12.07
CA LYS A 634 -31.60 1.03 -10.72
C LYS A 634 -31.67 -0.23 -9.88
N TYR A 635 -30.53 -0.84 -9.68
CA TYR A 635 -30.41 -2.15 -9.03
C TYR A 635 -30.88 -2.16 -7.58
N GLN A 636 -30.63 -1.08 -6.85
CA GLN A 636 -31.06 -0.97 -5.46
C GLN A 636 -32.58 -0.99 -5.36
N GLU A 637 -33.27 -0.20 -6.18
CA GLU A 637 -34.73 -0.19 -6.24
C GLU A 637 -35.29 -1.56 -6.64
N ALA A 638 -34.65 -2.20 -7.61
CA ALA A 638 -35.04 -3.54 -8.05
C ALA A 638 -34.92 -4.58 -6.93
N LEU A 639 -33.81 -4.58 -6.16
CA LEU A 639 -33.64 -5.51 -5.04
C LEU A 639 -34.62 -5.24 -3.91
N VAL A 640 -34.98 -3.98 -3.64
CA VAL A 640 -36.01 -3.61 -2.65
C VAL A 640 -37.36 -4.22 -3.05
N GLU A 641 -37.73 -4.12 -4.32
CA GLU A 641 -38.97 -4.72 -4.83
C GLU A 641 -38.90 -6.26 -4.75
N LEU A 642 -37.76 -6.86 -5.08
CA LEU A 642 -37.57 -8.32 -4.97
C LEU A 642 -37.62 -8.81 -3.50
N ALA A 643 -37.28 -7.95 -2.55
CA ALA A 643 -37.36 -8.29 -1.13
C ALA A 643 -38.79 -8.65 -0.70
N SER A 644 -39.79 -8.11 -1.37
CA SER A 644 -41.19 -8.43 -1.11
C SER A 644 -41.55 -9.88 -1.34
N LEU A 645 -40.69 -10.65 -2.03
CA LEU A 645 -40.91 -12.08 -2.30
C LEU A 645 -40.64 -13.01 -1.13
N ARG A 646 -40.02 -12.51 -0.06
CA ARG A 646 -39.59 -13.35 1.09
C ARG A 646 -40.71 -14.28 1.57
N ASP A 647 -41.86 -13.72 1.92
CA ASP A 647 -42.96 -14.49 2.53
C ASP A 647 -43.58 -15.44 1.51
N VAL A 648 -43.75 -15.00 0.28
CA VAL A 648 -44.33 -15.80 -0.81
C VAL A 648 -43.41 -16.99 -1.14
N VAL A 649 -42.11 -16.76 -1.18
CA VAL A 649 -41.11 -17.83 -1.44
C VAL A 649 -41.05 -18.81 -0.27
N ASN A 650 -41.06 -18.34 0.96
CA ASN A 650 -41.07 -19.20 2.14
C ASN A 650 -42.31 -20.07 2.18
N ASN A 651 -43.51 -19.51 1.93
CA ASN A 651 -44.74 -20.25 1.88
C ASN A 651 -44.72 -21.32 0.78
N PHE A 652 -44.18 -21.00 -0.38
CA PHE A 652 -44.04 -21.96 -1.47
C PHE A 652 -43.19 -23.18 -1.04
N PHE A 653 -42.01 -22.94 -0.46
CA PHE A 653 -41.16 -24.06 -0.03
C PHE A 653 -41.73 -24.84 1.14
N ASP A 654 -42.52 -24.22 2.01
CA ASP A 654 -43.15 -24.89 3.16
C ASP A 654 -44.32 -25.79 2.71
N LYS A 655 -45.04 -25.41 1.67
CA LYS A 655 -46.33 -26.06 1.30
C LYS A 655 -46.28 -26.82 -0.01
N VAL A 656 -45.32 -26.59 -0.87
CA VAL A 656 -45.25 -27.15 -2.22
C VAL A 656 -44.05 -28.07 -2.37
N MET A 657 -44.30 -29.30 -2.85
CA MET A 657 -43.23 -30.22 -3.21
C MET A 657 -42.78 -29.94 -4.65
N VAL A 658 -41.56 -29.41 -4.84
CA VAL A 658 -41.06 -29.10 -6.18
C VAL A 658 -40.94 -30.32 -7.06
N MET A 659 -40.39 -31.42 -6.49
CA MET A 659 -40.18 -32.70 -7.21
C MET A 659 -41.46 -33.56 -7.18
N ASP A 660 -42.53 -33.07 -7.75
CA ASP A 660 -43.78 -33.78 -7.87
C ASP A 660 -43.63 -35.02 -8.79
N LYS A 661 -44.46 -36.03 -8.55
CA LYS A 661 -44.45 -37.26 -9.34
C LYS A 661 -44.90 -37.02 -10.77
N ASP A 662 -45.82 -36.07 -10.98
CA ASP A 662 -46.28 -35.68 -12.29
C ASP A 662 -45.18 -34.84 -12.97
N GLU A 663 -44.69 -35.32 -14.10
CA GLU A 663 -43.62 -34.71 -14.84
C GLU A 663 -43.96 -33.29 -15.30
N GLU A 664 -45.17 -33.08 -15.78
CA GLU A 664 -45.61 -31.76 -16.26
C GLU A 664 -45.66 -30.72 -15.12
N ILE A 665 -46.15 -31.12 -13.95
CA ILE A 665 -46.19 -30.29 -12.75
C ILE A 665 -44.79 -30.02 -12.27
N ARG A 666 -43.94 -31.03 -12.22
CA ARG A 666 -42.54 -30.91 -11.79
C ARG A 666 -41.75 -29.93 -12.67
N ILE A 667 -41.85 -30.07 -13.99
CA ILE A 667 -41.17 -29.18 -14.95
C ILE A 667 -41.69 -27.77 -14.80
N ASN A 668 -42.97 -27.56 -14.60
CA ASN A 668 -43.54 -26.22 -14.41
C ASN A 668 -43.03 -25.55 -13.14
N ARG A 669 -42.90 -26.31 -12.03
CA ARG A 669 -42.33 -25.82 -10.77
C ARG A 669 -40.87 -25.51 -10.89
N LEU A 670 -40.09 -26.32 -11.56
CA LEU A 670 -38.69 -26.07 -11.86
C LEU A 670 -38.52 -24.81 -12.73
N THR A 671 -39.38 -24.63 -13.72
CA THR A 671 -39.40 -23.45 -14.59
C THR A 671 -39.65 -22.17 -13.75
N MET A 672 -40.60 -22.25 -12.82
CA MET A 672 -40.89 -21.13 -11.91
C MET A 672 -39.74 -20.77 -11.02
N LEU A 673 -39.04 -21.76 -10.47
CA LEU A 673 -37.82 -21.52 -9.67
C LEU A 673 -36.70 -20.93 -10.51
N HIS A 674 -36.57 -21.35 -11.76
CA HIS A 674 -35.60 -20.76 -12.69
C HIS A 674 -35.90 -19.28 -12.95
N GLU A 675 -37.17 -18.93 -13.17
CA GLU A 675 -37.58 -17.53 -13.36
C GLU A 675 -37.33 -16.69 -12.12
N LEU A 676 -37.57 -17.22 -10.93
CA LEU A 676 -37.27 -16.56 -9.66
C LEU A 676 -35.78 -16.25 -9.55
N ARG A 677 -34.94 -17.24 -9.79
CA ARG A 677 -33.50 -17.10 -9.75
C ARG A 677 -33.01 -16.07 -10.75
N GLU A 678 -33.52 -16.10 -11.98
CA GLU A 678 -33.10 -15.19 -13.05
C GLU A 678 -33.40 -13.72 -12.72
N LEU A 679 -34.46 -13.41 -11.99
CA LEU A 679 -34.76 -12.06 -11.55
C LEU A 679 -33.67 -11.52 -10.63
N PHE A 680 -33.19 -12.32 -9.66
CA PHE A 680 -32.09 -11.92 -8.78
C PHE A 680 -30.77 -11.84 -9.54
N LEU A 681 -30.53 -12.77 -10.46
CA LEU A 681 -29.29 -12.80 -11.25
C LEU A 681 -29.15 -11.59 -12.18
N LYS A 682 -30.20 -10.86 -12.43
CA LYS A 682 -30.12 -9.57 -13.15
C LYS A 682 -29.27 -8.54 -12.40
N VAL A 683 -29.11 -8.71 -11.11
CA VAL A 683 -28.27 -7.85 -10.26
C VAL A 683 -27.00 -8.55 -9.82
N ALA A 684 -27.14 -9.70 -9.17
CA ALA A 684 -26.05 -10.45 -8.57
C ALA A 684 -26.49 -11.85 -8.23
N ASP A 685 -25.54 -12.75 -7.96
CA ASP A 685 -25.83 -14.08 -7.44
C ASP A 685 -25.89 -14.02 -5.90
N ILE A 686 -27.07 -13.73 -5.36
CA ILE A 686 -27.26 -13.59 -3.91
C ILE A 686 -27.14 -14.91 -3.16
N SER A 687 -27.12 -16.05 -3.84
CA SER A 687 -26.96 -17.37 -3.21
C SER A 687 -25.60 -17.52 -2.53
N VAL A 688 -24.58 -16.71 -2.89
CA VAL A 688 -23.24 -16.75 -2.29
C VAL A 688 -23.14 -15.88 -1.03
N LEU A 689 -24.17 -15.11 -0.70
CA LEU A 689 -24.18 -14.28 0.51
C LEU A 689 -24.32 -15.14 1.77
N GLN A 690 -23.57 -14.79 2.80
CA GLN A 690 -23.58 -15.50 4.09
C GLN A 690 -24.11 -14.64 5.23
#